data_731ca4f8d3dfd0aedb0d4f5cb1113560
#
_entry.id   731ca4f8d3dfd0aedb0d4f5cb1113560
#
_cell.length_a   1.000
_cell.length_b   1.000
_cell.length_c   1.000
_cell.angle_alpha   90.00
_cell.angle_beta   90.00
_cell.angle_gamma   90.00
#
_symmetry.space_group_name_H-M   'P 1'
#
loop_
_entity.id
_entity.type
_entity.pdbx_description
1 polymer ?
#
loop_
_entity_poly.entity_id
_entity_poly.type
_entity_poly.pdbx_seq_one_letter_code
_entity_poly.pdbx_strand_id
1 'polypeptide(L)'
;MQPKMCCKCKKNVAVIFITKVENGVTLNEGYCIKCARTLGIPQIDQAVKQMGISEEDLDMISDEMSSMFGQKDDSEGESDEVDSQTATFPLMNQLFGGGFPKPAKQPENAETKEKEPKKEKKSKHKFLDNYCMDLTARAREGKLDKVIGRDVETERVIQILNRRQKNNPCLVGEPGVGKTAIAEGLAQRIVAGDVPYKLRDKEVFLLDLTALVAGTQFRGQFESRMKSLITEIKACGNIILVIDEVHNLVGAGDAEGSMNAANILKPPLSRGEIQVIGATTFNEYRKYIEKDAALERRFQPVTVAEPTIEEACQIMQGISKTYAQFHGVSISPEIARQCVILSERYITDRFLPDKAIDLLDEACSDVNLRSKEISKLAELKKERDDYELELKMLNEDTENTDFERLATIRSKLCQIAGEIEELEKVPAPAVTMDNLARIIELWTKIPAAKIKAQEYKQLRGMDERLKAHIVGQDHAVEAVSRAIRRNRVGISPKRRPVSFIFAGPTGVGKTELVKCLANDMFDSTDALIRLDMSEYMEKHTVSKLIGSPPGYVGYDEAGQLTEMIRRKPYSVVLFDEIEKAHPDVMNILLQVLDDGRITDSQGRTVNFENAIIVMTTNAGSEGGVSGMGFGRTDTDQVKEKTMKALQSFLRPEFLNRVDEIITFNHLTKEDFLGIADIMLEELRSSLQNRGLTFTWTDQVRQHLVDKAYSVVYGARNLRRTIQKELEDPISEAVIDSFEKPISGISARMEDGAILLDVREA
;
A
#
# COMPACT_ATOMS: atom_id res chain seq x y z
N MET A 1 6.20 -33.87 -33.58
CA MET A 1 6.56 -35.32 -33.68
C MET A 1 5.38 -36.12 -33.15
N GLN A 2 4.81 -37.01 -33.94
CA GLN A 2 3.72 -37.89 -33.48
C GLN A 2 4.24 -38.82 -32.35
N PRO A 3 3.56 -38.96 -31.23
CA PRO A 3 3.98 -39.85 -30.16
C PRO A 3 3.94 -41.29 -30.63
N LYS A 4 5.04 -42.03 -30.42
CA LYS A 4 5.10 -43.46 -30.78
C LYS A 4 4.24 -44.26 -29.78
N MET A 5 3.34 -45.08 -30.28
CA MET A 5 2.51 -45.96 -29.46
C MET A 5 3.30 -47.18 -28.99
N CYS A 6 2.92 -47.75 -27.85
CA CYS A 6 3.55 -48.94 -27.26
C CYS A 6 3.52 -50.12 -28.21
N CYS A 7 4.67 -50.73 -28.51
CA CYS A 7 4.80 -51.86 -29.44
C CYS A 7 4.03 -53.11 -29.00
N LYS A 8 3.78 -53.29 -27.66
CA LYS A 8 3.10 -54.44 -27.10
C LYS A 8 1.58 -54.28 -27.07
N CYS A 9 1.08 -53.20 -26.46
CA CYS A 9 -0.37 -53.03 -26.24
C CYS A 9 -1.04 -52.16 -27.33
N LYS A 10 -0.30 -51.32 -28.03
CA LYS A 10 -0.76 -50.38 -29.10
C LYS A 10 -1.89 -49.42 -28.64
N LYS A 11 -2.15 -49.35 -27.32
CA LYS A 11 -3.18 -48.51 -26.70
C LYS A 11 -2.61 -47.28 -26.06
N ASN A 12 -1.45 -47.37 -25.38
CA ASN A 12 -0.84 -46.32 -24.60
C ASN A 12 0.43 -45.80 -25.30
N VAL A 13 0.80 -44.56 -25.00
CA VAL A 13 2.01 -43.93 -25.53
C VAL A 13 3.27 -44.63 -25.00
N ALA A 14 4.26 -44.84 -25.86
CA ALA A 14 5.56 -45.43 -25.49
C ALA A 14 6.40 -44.42 -24.72
N VAL A 15 6.80 -44.78 -23.50
CA VAL A 15 7.60 -43.92 -22.59
C VAL A 15 9.01 -44.49 -22.42
N ILE A 16 9.16 -45.79 -22.56
CA ILE A 16 10.44 -46.51 -22.35
C ILE A 16 10.85 -47.11 -23.70
N PHE A 17 12.05 -46.74 -24.15
CA PHE A 17 12.61 -47.23 -25.42
C PHE A 17 13.75 -48.20 -25.14
N ILE A 18 13.66 -49.40 -25.66
CA ILE A 18 14.67 -50.47 -25.51
C ILE A 18 15.29 -50.75 -26.86
N THR A 19 16.62 -50.72 -26.91
CA THR A 19 17.38 -51.06 -28.10
C THR A 19 17.75 -52.52 -28.03
N LYS A 20 17.18 -53.34 -28.95
CA LYS A 20 17.58 -54.76 -29.15
C LYS A 20 18.42 -54.89 -30.41
N VAL A 21 19.43 -55.73 -30.35
CA VAL A 21 20.21 -56.10 -31.52
C VAL A 21 19.87 -57.54 -31.91
N GLU A 22 19.09 -57.71 -32.96
CA GLU A 22 18.74 -59.02 -33.53
C GLU A 22 19.32 -59.08 -34.92
N ASN A 23 20.11 -60.15 -35.19
CA ASN A 23 20.74 -60.39 -36.52
C ASN A 23 21.60 -59.24 -37.06
N GLY A 24 22.27 -58.47 -36.18
CA GLY A 24 23.11 -57.33 -36.58
C GLY A 24 22.38 -56.03 -36.93
N VAL A 25 21.07 -56.00 -36.77
CA VAL A 25 20.22 -54.78 -36.96
C VAL A 25 19.74 -54.26 -35.61
N THR A 26 19.95 -53.00 -35.37
CA THR A 26 19.52 -52.33 -34.14
C THR A 26 18.07 -51.93 -34.28
N LEU A 27 17.16 -52.56 -33.50
CA LEU A 27 15.75 -52.23 -33.45
C LEU A 27 15.45 -51.48 -32.14
N ASN A 28 14.85 -50.29 -32.27
CA ASN A 28 14.40 -49.49 -31.11
C ASN A 28 12.88 -49.71 -30.91
N GLU A 29 12.53 -50.47 -29.87
CA GLU A 29 11.14 -50.76 -29.51
C GLU A 29 10.72 -49.88 -28.32
N GLY A 30 9.55 -49.20 -28.43
CA GLY A 30 8.97 -48.35 -27.41
C GLY A 30 7.86 -49.07 -26.65
N TYR A 31 7.89 -49.01 -25.31
CA TYR A 31 6.91 -49.65 -24.42
C TYR A 31 6.29 -48.63 -23.46
N CYS A 32 4.99 -48.76 -23.15
CA CYS A 32 4.40 -48.03 -22.01
C CYS A 32 4.86 -48.64 -20.67
N ILE A 33 4.77 -47.89 -19.58
CA ILE A 33 5.26 -48.28 -18.26
C ILE A 33 4.69 -49.64 -17.82
N LYS A 34 3.40 -49.87 -18.03
CA LYS A 34 2.70 -51.14 -17.71
C LYS A 34 3.25 -52.33 -18.51
N CYS A 35 3.46 -52.16 -19.82
CA CYS A 35 3.99 -53.22 -20.67
C CYS A 35 5.49 -53.47 -20.42
N ALA A 36 6.25 -52.45 -20.08
CA ALA A 36 7.65 -52.59 -19.74
C ALA A 36 7.86 -53.38 -18.42
N ARG A 37 6.97 -53.17 -17.42
CA ARG A 37 6.96 -53.96 -16.16
C ARG A 37 6.60 -55.43 -16.43
N THR A 38 5.58 -55.69 -17.28
CA THR A 38 5.20 -57.10 -17.65
C THR A 38 6.29 -57.82 -18.47
N LEU A 39 7.26 -57.12 -18.98
CA LEU A 39 8.47 -57.68 -19.63
C LEU A 39 9.58 -58.04 -18.63
N GLY A 40 9.40 -57.80 -17.34
CA GLY A 40 10.32 -58.19 -16.27
C GLY A 40 11.67 -57.49 -16.32
N ILE A 41 11.71 -56.22 -16.66
CA ILE A 41 12.96 -55.43 -16.71
C ILE A 41 13.34 -55.05 -15.26
N PRO A 42 14.47 -55.59 -14.69
CA PRO A 42 14.77 -55.48 -13.27
C PRO A 42 14.92 -54.02 -12.81
N GLN A 43 15.40 -53.14 -13.65
CA GLN A 43 15.64 -51.72 -13.35
C GLN A 43 14.34 -50.95 -13.16
N ILE A 44 13.27 -51.35 -13.85
CA ILE A 44 11.96 -50.69 -13.76
C ILE A 44 11.22 -51.15 -12.49
N ASP A 45 11.31 -52.43 -12.15
CA ASP A 45 10.75 -52.98 -10.93
C ASP A 45 11.39 -52.38 -9.68
N GLN A 46 12.71 -52.15 -9.70
CA GLN A 46 13.41 -51.47 -8.62
C GLN A 46 13.02 -50.01 -8.48
N ALA A 47 12.89 -49.26 -9.60
CA ALA A 47 12.50 -47.87 -9.59
C ALA A 47 11.05 -47.67 -9.08
N VAL A 48 10.11 -48.52 -9.50
CA VAL A 48 8.72 -48.47 -9.04
C VAL A 48 8.61 -48.82 -7.55
N LYS A 49 9.40 -49.81 -7.05
CA LYS A 49 9.46 -50.16 -5.64
C LYS A 49 10.10 -49.08 -4.76
N GLN A 50 11.13 -48.40 -5.26
CA GLN A 50 11.77 -47.29 -4.54
C GLN A 50 10.86 -46.05 -4.44
N MET A 51 9.99 -45.83 -5.43
CA MET A 51 9.05 -44.69 -5.44
C MET A 51 7.76 -44.98 -4.68
N GLY A 52 7.51 -46.21 -4.21
CA GLY A 52 6.31 -46.56 -3.44
C GLY A 52 4.99 -46.42 -4.21
N ILE A 53 5.02 -46.50 -5.56
CA ILE A 53 3.86 -46.31 -6.43
C ILE A 53 3.05 -47.61 -6.47
N SER A 54 1.75 -47.52 -6.15
CA SER A 54 0.81 -48.66 -6.21
C SER A 54 0.44 -49.01 -7.65
N GLU A 55 -0.18 -50.23 -7.85
CA GLU A 55 -0.67 -50.59 -9.18
C GLU A 55 -1.81 -49.68 -9.67
N GLU A 56 -2.62 -49.17 -8.79
CA GLU A 56 -3.70 -48.24 -9.10
C GLU A 56 -3.17 -46.86 -9.53
N ASP A 57 -2.09 -46.40 -8.94
CA ASP A 57 -1.43 -45.14 -9.31
C ASP A 57 -0.76 -45.23 -10.70
N LEU A 58 -0.22 -46.42 -11.07
CA LEU A 58 0.33 -46.69 -12.38
C LEU A 58 -0.72 -46.69 -13.49
N ASP A 59 -1.92 -47.16 -13.18
CA ASP A 59 -3.05 -47.16 -14.09
C ASP A 59 -3.55 -45.71 -14.32
N MET A 60 -3.66 -44.92 -13.23
CA MET A 60 -4.00 -43.50 -13.33
C MET A 60 -3.00 -42.70 -14.18
N ILE A 61 -1.69 -42.88 -13.94
CA ILE A 61 -0.64 -42.19 -14.70
C ILE A 61 -0.66 -42.59 -16.19
N SER A 62 -0.96 -43.87 -16.49
CA SER A 62 -1.07 -44.38 -17.85
C SER A 62 -2.28 -43.80 -18.59
N ASP A 63 -3.42 -43.65 -17.90
CA ASP A 63 -4.66 -43.12 -18.46
C ASP A 63 -4.59 -41.59 -18.63
N GLU A 64 -3.97 -40.86 -17.69
CA GLU A 64 -3.69 -39.42 -17.82
C GLU A 64 -2.76 -39.13 -19.01
N MET A 65 -1.69 -39.92 -19.19
CA MET A 65 -0.82 -39.77 -20.35
C MET A 65 -1.52 -40.07 -21.69
N SER A 66 -2.43 -41.03 -21.71
CA SER A 66 -3.20 -41.37 -22.91
C SER A 66 -4.23 -40.29 -23.26
N SER A 67 -4.84 -39.64 -22.27
CA SER A 67 -5.78 -38.54 -22.49
C SER A 67 -5.10 -37.25 -22.95
N MET A 68 -3.88 -36.98 -22.49
CA MET A 68 -3.10 -35.82 -22.95
C MET A 68 -2.66 -35.88 -24.41
N PHE A 69 -2.46 -37.08 -24.98
CA PHE A 69 -1.98 -37.27 -26.34
C PHE A 69 -3.05 -37.79 -27.33
N GLY A 70 -4.30 -37.95 -26.86
CA GLY A 70 -5.40 -38.61 -27.60
C GLY A 70 -6.41 -37.68 -28.30
N GLN A 71 -6.37 -36.38 -28.12
CA GLN A 71 -7.28 -35.46 -28.83
C GLN A 71 -6.69 -34.99 -30.15
N LYS A 72 -7.23 -35.54 -31.26
CA LYS A 72 -7.22 -34.90 -32.58
C LYS A 72 -8.42 -33.95 -32.59
N ASP A 73 -8.18 -32.69 -32.81
CA ASP A 73 -9.18 -31.78 -33.36
C ASP A 73 -8.77 -31.41 -34.79
N ASP A 74 -9.66 -31.69 -35.69
CA ASP A 74 -9.64 -31.19 -37.05
C ASP A 74 -10.12 -29.73 -37.03
N SER A 75 -9.20 -28.79 -37.20
CA SER A 75 -9.49 -27.47 -37.77
C SER A 75 -8.20 -26.86 -38.30
N GLU A 76 -8.16 -26.70 -39.60
CA GLU A 76 -7.16 -25.95 -40.35
C GLU A 76 -7.21 -24.46 -39.99
N GLY A 77 -6.05 -23.82 -39.86
CA GLY A 77 -5.95 -22.34 -39.80
C GLY A 77 -4.66 -21.83 -39.19
N GLU A 78 -3.73 -21.49 -40.07
CA GLU A 78 -2.69 -20.46 -39.99
C GLU A 78 -1.64 -20.45 -38.86
N SER A 79 -0.43 -20.45 -39.37
CA SER A 79 0.89 -20.30 -38.77
C SER A 79 1.05 -19.06 -37.89
N ASP A 80 1.63 -19.24 -36.70
CA ASP A 80 2.59 -18.28 -36.13
C ASP A 80 3.59 -19.02 -35.24
N GLU A 81 4.85 -18.66 -35.41
CA GLU A 81 6.01 -19.22 -34.74
C GLU A 81 5.90 -18.96 -33.21
N VAL A 82 5.91 -20.03 -32.41
CA VAL A 82 6.06 -19.92 -30.94
C VAL A 82 7.30 -20.70 -30.51
N ASP A 83 8.19 -19.96 -29.91
CA ASP A 83 9.42 -20.37 -29.26
C ASP A 83 9.24 -21.65 -28.42
N SER A 84 10.12 -22.60 -28.66
CA SER A 84 10.22 -23.88 -27.95
C SER A 84 10.81 -23.68 -26.55
N GLN A 85 9.97 -23.42 -25.54
CA GLN A 85 10.33 -23.65 -24.15
C GLN A 85 9.82 -25.04 -23.70
N THR A 86 10.76 -25.94 -23.51
CA THR A 86 10.57 -27.29 -22.97
C THR A 86 9.92 -27.21 -21.58
N ALA A 87 8.65 -27.62 -21.50
CA ALA A 87 7.96 -27.84 -20.23
C ALA A 87 8.62 -29.05 -19.52
N THR A 88 9.43 -28.76 -18.51
CA THR A 88 10.03 -29.74 -17.62
C THR A 88 9.00 -30.11 -16.53
N PHE A 89 8.48 -31.32 -16.57
CA PHE A 89 7.63 -31.90 -15.54
C PHE A 89 8.44 -32.14 -14.25
N PRO A 90 8.00 -31.69 -13.07
CA PRO A 90 8.71 -31.90 -11.80
C PRO A 90 8.96 -33.40 -11.50
N LEU A 91 8.08 -34.27 -11.90
CA LEU A 91 8.20 -35.73 -11.72
C LEU A 91 9.24 -36.37 -12.64
N MET A 92 9.42 -35.83 -13.87
CA MET A 92 10.44 -36.30 -14.82
C MET A 92 11.86 -35.89 -14.38
N ASN A 93 12.04 -34.74 -13.73
CA ASN A 93 13.33 -34.33 -13.18
C ASN A 93 13.77 -35.22 -12.00
N GLN A 94 12.83 -35.77 -11.24
CA GLN A 94 13.12 -36.73 -10.17
C GLN A 94 13.46 -38.13 -10.74
N LEU A 95 12.94 -38.48 -11.91
CA LEU A 95 13.18 -39.77 -12.58
C LEU A 95 14.49 -39.81 -13.39
N PHE A 96 14.96 -38.68 -13.94
CA PHE A 96 16.11 -38.65 -14.86
C PHE A 96 17.21 -37.66 -14.50
N GLY A 97 17.07 -36.89 -13.40
CA GLY A 97 18.01 -35.84 -12.96
C GLY A 97 19.17 -36.34 -12.09
N GLY A 98 19.30 -37.62 -11.81
CA GLY A 98 20.42 -38.21 -11.08
C GLY A 98 21.56 -38.56 -12.00
N GLY A 99 22.67 -37.81 -11.92
CA GLY A 99 23.90 -38.06 -12.69
C GLY A 99 24.44 -39.47 -12.55
N PHE A 100 24.93 -40.03 -13.64
CA PHE A 100 25.58 -41.33 -13.70
C PHE A 100 26.79 -41.38 -12.78
N PRO A 101 26.89 -42.33 -11.82
CA PRO A 101 28.16 -42.59 -11.11
C PRO A 101 29.05 -43.49 -11.95
N LYS A 102 30.33 -43.14 -12.02
CA LYS A 102 31.41 -43.96 -12.57
C LYS A 102 31.56 -45.26 -11.76
N PRO A 103 32.00 -46.38 -12.37
CA PRO A 103 32.11 -47.65 -11.66
C PRO A 103 33.31 -47.65 -10.72
N ALA A 104 33.06 -47.91 -9.45
CA ALA A 104 34.11 -48.20 -8.46
C ALA A 104 33.97 -49.63 -7.95
N LYS A 105 35.12 -50.21 -7.70
CA LYS A 105 35.44 -51.58 -7.34
C LYS A 105 34.79 -52.05 -6.03
N GLN A 106 34.38 -53.32 -6.00
CA GLN A 106 34.06 -54.04 -4.74
C GLN A 106 35.28 -54.09 -3.81
N PRO A 107 35.02 -54.04 -2.49
CA PRO A 107 35.34 -55.17 -1.66
C PRO A 107 34.30 -55.50 -0.56
N GLU A 108 34.52 -56.67 -0.07
CA GLU A 108 33.80 -57.55 0.85
C GLU A 108 33.46 -57.01 2.24
N ASN A 109 32.35 -57.62 2.76
CA ASN A 109 32.02 -57.95 4.15
C ASN A 109 32.43 -57.03 5.31
N ALA A 110 31.45 -56.49 6.00
CA ALA A 110 31.41 -56.42 7.47
C ALA A 110 30.00 -56.18 8.04
N GLU A 111 29.78 -56.88 9.04
CA GLU A 111 28.66 -57.14 9.92
C GLU A 111 27.68 -56.03 10.31
N THR A 112 26.42 -56.44 10.31
CA THR A 112 25.23 -55.89 10.93
C THR A 112 25.43 -55.33 12.34
N LYS A 113 25.12 -54.03 12.51
CA LYS A 113 24.57 -53.48 13.77
C LYS A 113 23.31 -52.67 13.44
N GLU A 114 22.20 -53.19 13.90
CA GLU A 114 20.88 -52.56 13.90
C GLU A 114 20.96 -51.19 14.56
N LYS A 115 20.66 -50.13 13.79
CA LYS A 115 20.24 -48.85 14.32
C LYS A 115 18.72 -48.77 14.13
N GLU A 116 18.01 -48.58 15.22
CA GLU A 116 16.58 -48.37 15.28
C GLU A 116 16.13 -47.27 14.28
N PRO A 117 15.03 -47.50 13.53
CA PRO A 117 14.51 -46.47 12.66
C PRO A 117 13.91 -45.34 13.51
N LYS A 118 14.40 -44.11 13.34
CA LYS A 118 13.65 -42.92 13.75
C LYS A 118 12.28 -43.00 13.09
N LYS A 119 11.23 -43.20 13.89
CA LYS A 119 9.84 -43.13 13.47
C LYS A 119 9.62 -41.74 12.87
N GLU A 120 9.59 -41.63 11.56
CA GLU A 120 8.89 -40.54 10.89
C GLU A 120 7.44 -40.58 11.38
N LYS A 121 7.02 -39.53 12.06
CA LYS A 121 5.61 -39.33 12.40
C LYS A 121 4.86 -39.26 11.07
N LYS A 122 4.17 -40.33 10.68
CA LYS A 122 3.20 -40.30 9.58
C LYS A 122 2.24 -39.16 9.90
N SER A 123 2.21 -38.12 9.03
CA SER A 123 1.27 -37.02 9.16
C SER A 123 -0.13 -37.60 9.21
N LYS A 124 -0.91 -37.23 10.24
CA LYS A 124 -2.29 -37.72 10.42
C LYS A 124 -3.21 -37.17 9.31
N HIS A 125 -2.85 -36.06 8.66
CA HIS A 125 -3.66 -35.27 7.77
C HIS A 125 -2.91 -34.96 6.47
N LYS A 126 -3.22 -35.67 5.38
CA LYS A 126 -2.48 -35.55 4.11
C LYS A 126 -2.80 -34.25 3.34
N PHE A 127 -4.08 -33.90 3.24
CA PHE A 127 -4.52 -32.71 2.49
C PHE A 127 -4.52 -31.47 3.37
N LEU A 128 -4.87 -31.59 4.65
CA LEU A 128 -4.82 -30.49 5.59
C LEU A 128 -3.40 -29.96 5.78
N ASP A 129 -2.41 -30.85 5.94
CA ASP A 129 -0.99 -30.45 6.10
C ASP A 129 -0.42 -29.77 4.84
N ASN A 130 -0.95 -30.07 3.64
CA ASN A 130 -0.49 -29.50 2.39
C ASN A 130 -1.14 -28.16 2.04
N TYR A 131 -2.38 -27.91 2.46
CA TYR A 131 -3.19 -26.77 2.05
C TYR A 131 -3.69 -25.90 3.19
N CYS A 132 -3.44 -26.28 4.44
CA CYS A 132 -3.90 -25.54 5.60
C CYS A 132 -2.79 -25.37 6.62
N MET A 133 -2.85 -24.27 7.36
CA MET A 133 -1.97 -24.01 8.50
C MET A 133 -2.69 -24.40 9.78
N ASP A 134 -2.12 -25.28 10.59
CA ASP A 134 -2.66 -25.65 11.90
C ASP A 134 -2.39 -24.55 12.93
N LEU A 135 -3.42 -23.73 13.22
CA LEU A 135 -3.35 -22.67 14.23
C LEU A 135 -3.27 -23.24 15.65
N THR A 136 -3.91 -24.39 15.90
CA THR A 136 -3.93 -25.02 17.22
C THR A 136 -2.55 -25.61 17.57
N ALA A 137 -1.86 -26.23 16.60
CA ALA A 137 -0.49 -26.68 16.80
C ALA A 137 0.47 -25.51 17.06
N ARG A 138 0.35 -24.42 16.29
CA ARG A 138 1.12 -23.20 16.49
C ARG A 138 0.87 -22.56 17.85
N ALA A 139 -0.38 -22.56 18.32
CA ALA A 139 -0.73 -22.09 19.65
C ALA A 139 -0.06 -22.94 20.76
N ARG A 140 -0.02 -24.29 20.60
CA ARG A 140 0.68 -25.19 21.52
C ARG A 140 2.20 -24.95 21.55
N GLU A 141 2.77 -24.59 20.40
CA GLU A 141 4.20 -24.27 20.27
C GLU A 141 4.54 -22.85 20.72
N GLY A 142 3.57 -22.02 21.10
CA GLY A 142 3.76 -20.63 21.49
C GLY A 142 4.21 -19.71 20.34
N LYS A 143 3.93 -20.09 19.09
CA LYS A 143 4.31 -19.35 17.88
C LYS A 143 3.25 -18.35 17.40
N LEU A 144 2.14 -18.23 18.10
CA LEU A 144 1.10 -17.23 17.83
C LEU A 144 1.26 -16.04 18.76
N ASP A 145 1.11 -14.85 18.23
CA ASP A 145 1.08 -13.64 19.03
C ASP A 145 -0.14 -13.60 19.94
N LYS A 146 0.01 -13.00 21.12
CA LYS A 146 -1.09 -12.87 22.06
C LYS A 146 -2.16 -11.94 21.48
N VAL A 147 -3.37 -12.45 21.31
CA VAL A 147 -4.51 -11.65 20.86
C VAL A 147 -5.03 -10.78 22.00
N ILE A 148 -5.16 -9.49 21.74
CA ILE A 148 -5.55 -8.47 22.72
C ILE A 148 -6.72 -7.66 22.17
N GLY A 149 -7.70 -7.35 23.00
CA GLY A 149 -8.81 -6.45 22.66
C GLY A 149 -9.87 -7.02 21.72
N ARG A 150 -9.90 -8.36 21.52
CA ARG A 150 -10.90 -9.05 20.69
C ARG A 150 -11.68 -10.12 21.47
N ASP A 151 -11.81 -9.94 22.76
CA ASP A 151 -12.46 -10.91 23.66
C ASP A 151 -13.94 -11.04 23.35
N VAL A 152 -14.64 -9.94 23.09
CA VAL A 152 -16.09 -9.92 22.80
C VAL A 152 -16.41 -10.64 21.50
N GLU A 153 -15.66 -10.36 20.45
CA GLU A 153 -15.84 -11.01 19.15
C GLU A 153 -15.47 -12.50 19.21
N THR A 154 -14.39 -12.84 19.90
CA THR A 154 -13.97 -14.25 20.10
C THR A 154 -15.02 -15.02 20.89
N GLU A 155 -15.58 -14.45 21.94
CA GLU A 155 -16.67 -15.07 22.72
C GLU A 155 -17.92 -15.27 21.83
N ARG A 156 -18.24 -14.26 21.00
CA ARG A 156 -19.35 -14.37 20.05
C ARG A 156 -19.12 -15.49 19.02
N VAL A 157 -17.91 -15.65 18.51
CA VAL A 157 -17.53 -16.77 17.62
C VAL A 157 -17.73 -18.11 18.34
N ILE A 158 -17.26 -18.25 19.58
CA ILE A 158 -17.44 -19.45 20.40
C ILE A 158 -18.93 -19.77 20.60
N GLN A 159 -19.76 -18.77 20.91
CA GLN A 159 -21.21 -18.93 21.06
C GLN A 159 -21.85 -19.44 19.77
N ILE A 160 -21.46 -18.91 18.60
CA ILE A 160 -22.01 -19.33 17.31
C ILE A 160 -21.59 -20.75 16.98
N LEU A 161 -20.31 -21.10 17.14
CA LEU A 161 -19.79 -22.45 16.89
C LEU A 161 -20.49 -23.53 17.77
N ASN A 162 -20.95 -23.16 18.96
CA ASN A 162 -21.64 -24.06 19.87
C ASN A 162 -23.13 -24.26 19.51
N ARG A 163 -23.70 -23.53 18.58
CA ARG A 163 -25.08 -23.64 18.13
C ARG A 163 -25.35 -24.97 17.41
N ARG A 164 -26.60 -25.36 17.37
CA ARG A 164 -27.06 -26.53 16.59
C ARG A 164 -27.21 -26.21 15.10
N GLN A 165 -27.63 -25.00 14.78
CA GLN A 165 -27.83 -24.49 13.41
C GLN A 165 -27.23 -23.10 13.28
N LYS A 166 -26.90 -22.68 12.07
CA LYS A 166 -26.17 -21.43 11.79
C LYS A 166 -24.90 -21.30 12.65
N ASN A 167 -24.15 -22.39 12.69
CA ASN A 167 -22.97 -22.58 13.52
C ASN A 167 -21.65 -22.21 12.80
N ASN A 168 -21.74 -21.47 11.69
CA ASN A 168 -20.58 -20.96 10.97
C ASN A 168 -20.53 -19.44 11.14
N PRO A 169 -19.63 -18.89 11.96
CA PRO A 169 -19.45 -17.45 12.06
C PRO A 169 -18.78 -16.90 10.79
N CYS A 170 -19.21 -15.71 10.37
CA CYS A 170 -18.54 -14.93 9.33
C CYS A 170 -18.08 -13.61 9.93
N LEU A 171 -16.78 -13.40 10.02
CA LEU A 171 -16.16 -12.18 10.51
C LEU A 171 -16.25 -11.11 9.42
N VAL A 172 -17.01 -10.07 9.66
CA VAL A 172 -17.28 -8.99 8.70
C VAL A 172 -16.69 -7.68 9.22
N GLY A 173 -15.76 -7.11 8.48
CA GLY A 173 -15.09 -5.86 8.87
C GLY A 173 -14.11 -5.39 7.81
N GLU A 174 -13.62 -4.17 7.94
CA GLU A 174 -12.66 -3.58 7.00
C GLU A 174 -11.33 -4.35 6.97
N PRO A 175 -10.52 -4.22 5.92
CA PRO A 175 -9.18 -4.82 5.88
C PRO A 175 -8.32 -4.30 7.02
N GLY A 176 -7.48 -5.15 7.62
CA GLY A 176 -6.54 -4.73 8.66
C GLY A 176 -7.11 -4.53 10.06
N VAL A 177 -8.44 -4.74 10.29
CA VAL A 177 -9.02 -4.62 11.64
C VAL A 177 -8.75 -5.83 12.56
N GLY A 178 -8.02 -6.85 12.10
CA GLY A 178 -7.65 -8.00 12.92
C GLY A 178 -8.66 -9.15 12.90
N LYS A 179 -9.34 -9.41 11.76
CA LYS A 179 -10.27 -10.55 11.59
C LYS A 179 -9.57 -11.90 11.81
N THR A 180 -8.40 -12.08 11.23
CA THR A 180 -7.62 -13.33 11.33
C THR A 180 -7.13 -13.58 12.75
N ALA A 181 -6.78 -12.51 13.49
CA ALA A 181 -6.39 -12.60 14.89
C ALA A 181 -7.48 -13.21 15.79
N ILE A 182 -8.78 -13.01 15.48
CA ILE A 182 -9.89 -13.65 16.23
C ILE A 182 -9.85 -15.18 16.10
N ALA A 183 -9.50 -15.70 14.92
CA ALA A 183 -9.34 -17.14 14.71
C ALA A 183 -8.12 -17.70 15.47
N GLU A 184 -7.02 -16.93 15.53
CA GLU A 184 -5.84 -17.26 16.33
C GLU A 184 -6.15 -17.23 17.83
N GLY A 185 -6.90 -16.22 18.29
CA GLY A 185 -7.40 -16.13 19.67
C GLY A 185 -8.28 -17.28 20.07
N LEU A 186 -9.15 -17.75 19.14
CA LEU A 186 -9.93 -18.96 19.36
C LEU A 186 -9.02 -20.20 19.53
N ALA A 187 -8.01 -20.37 18.69
CA ALA A 187 -7.06 -21.46 18.80
C ALA A 187 -6.31 -21.43 20.14
N GLN A 188 -5.88 -20.26 20.60
CA GLN A 188 -5.25 -20.07 21.91
C GLN A 188 -6.18 -20.44 23.06
N ARG A 189 -7.45 -20.02 23.04
CA ARG A 189 -8.46 -20.39 24.07
C ARG A 189 -8.79 -21.89 24.06
N ILE A 190 -8.80 -22.52 22.88
CA ILE A 190 -8.97 -23.99 22.81
C ILE A 190 -7.81 -24.71 23.48
N VAL A 191 -6.58 -24.29 23.22
CA VAL A 191 -5.36 -24.87 23.84
C VAL A 191 -5.34 -24.63 25.35
N ALA A 192 -5.75 -23.44 25.78
CA ALA A 192 -5.87 -23.10 27.22
C ALA A 192 -7.03 -23.83 27.92
N GLY A 193 -7.95 -24.46 27.17
CA GLY A 193 -9.13 -25.09 27.72
C GLY A 193 -10.27 -24.13 28.12
N ASP A 194 -10.13 -22.84 27.77
CA ASP A 194 -11.09 -21.75 28.06
C ASP A 194 -12.20 -21.68 26.99
N VAL A 195 -12.82 -22.84 26.72
CA VAL A 195 -13.92 -22.99 25.76
C VAL A 195 -14.90 -24.03 26.26
N PRO A 196 -16.19 -24.01 25.81
CA PRO A 196 -17.17 -25.01 26.12
C PRO A 196 -16.69 -26.42 25.76
N TYR A 197 -17.15 -27.45 26.50
CA TYR A 197 -16.73 -28.83 26.35
C TYR A 197 -16.73 -29.35 24.90
N LYS A 198 -17.72 -28.95 24.09
CA LYS A 198 -17.81 -29.35 22.68
C LYS A 198 -16.69 -28.86 21.79
N LEU A 199 -15.98 -27.82 22.20
CA LEU A 199 -14.90 -27.19 21.42
C LEU A 199 -13.50 -27.54 21.94
N ARG A 200 -13.37 -28.22 23.10
CA ARG A 200 -12.05 -28.52 23.71
C ARG A 200 -11.15 -29.40 22.83
N ASP A 201 -11.76 -30.33 22.11
CA ASP A 201 -11.05 -31.31 21.27
C ASP A 201 -11.00 -30.85 19.80
N LYS A 202 -11.44 -29.62 19.50
CA LYS A 202 -11.43 -29.09 18.15
C LYS A 202 -10.03 -28.55 17.77
N GLU A 203 -9.71 -28.72 16.52
CA GLU A 203 -8.49 -28.21 15.90
C GLU A 203 -8.88 -27.15 14.85
N VAL A 204 -8.17 -26.03 14.85
CA VAL A 204 -8.43 -24.87 13.99
C VAL A 204 -7.39 -24.83 12.89
N PHE A 205 -7.82 -24.92 11.64
CA PHE A 205 -6.98 -24.88 10.45
C PHE A 205 -7.32 -23.67 9.59
N LEU A 206 -6.31 -22.87 9.22
CA LEU A 206 -6.44 -21.75 8.29
C LEU A 206 -6.15 -22.24 6.87
N LEU A 207 -7.11 -22.10 5.96
CA LEU A 207 -7.00 -22.52 4.57
C LEU A 207 -6.11 -21.55 3.77
N ASP A 208 -5.08 -22.06 3.11
CA ASP A 208 -4.30 -21.35 2.13
C ASP A 208 -4.90 -21.57 0.72
N LEU A 209 -5.68 -20.60 0.27
CA LEU A 209 -6.30 -20.63 -1.06
C LEU A 209 -5.27 -20.60 -2.17
N THR A 210 -4.15 -19.92 -1.96
CA THR A 210 -3.07 -19.81 -2.95
C THR A 210 -2.42 -21.17 -3.17
N ALA A 211 -2.09 -21.89 -2.10
CA ALA A 211 -1.56 -23.25 -2.19
C ALA A 211 -2.53 -24.22 -2.86
N LEU A 212 -3.84 -24.06 -2.60
CA LEU A 212 -4.87 -24.93 -3.17
C LEU A 212 -5.01 -24.72 -4.70
N VAL A 213 -4.85 -23.49 -5.19
CA VAL A 213 -4.93 -23.12 -6.61
C VAL A 213 -3.60 -23.34 -7.34
N ALA A 214 -2.46 -23.23 -6.66
CA ALA A 214 -1.14 -23.33 -7.27
C ALA A 214 -0.98 -24.64 -8.06
N GLY A 215 -0.53 -24.53 -9.33
CA GLY A 215 -0.31 -25.68 -10.22
C GLY A 215 -1.58 -26.34 -10.76
N THR A 216 -2.76 -25.76 -10.57
CA THR A 216 -3.98 -26.23 -11.22
C THR A 216 -4.15 -25.55 -12.58
N GLN A 217 -3.91 -26.28 -13.67
CA GLN A 217 -4.14 -25.79 -15.04
C GLN A 217 -5.61 -25.96 -15.47
N PHE A 218 -6.33 -26.88 -14.86
CA PHE A 218 -7.72 -27.22 -15.19
C PHE A 218 -8.64 -27.09 -13.97
N ARG A 219 -9.85 -26.60 -14.20
CA ARG A 219 -10.92 -26.46 -13.19
C ARG A 219 -11.14 -27.74 -12.38
N GLY A 220 -11.13 -28.91 -13.02
CA GLY A 220 -11.36 -30.19 -12.35
C GLY A 220 -10.31 -30.57 -11.31
N GLN A 221 -9.07 -30.09 -11.43
CA GLN A 221 -8.00 -30.36 -10.47
C GLN A 221 -8.24 -29.62 -9.14
N PHE A 222 -8.61 -28.34 -9.22
CA PHE A 222 -8.98 -27.55 -8.03
C PHE A 222 -10.21 -28.16 -7.32
N GLU A 223 -11.25 -28.50 -8.09
CA GLU A 223 -12.46 -29.13 -7.55
C GLU A 223 -12.14 -30.45 -6.86
N SER A 224 -11.26 -31.27 -7.45
CA SER A 224 -10.81 -32.54 -6.86
C SER A 224 -10.04 -32.33 -5.54
N ARG A 225 -9.11 -31.37 -5.49
CA ARG A 225 -8.36 -31.03 -4.26
C ARG A 225 -9.31 -30.56 -3.17
N MET A 226 -10.23 -29.64 -3.48
CA MET A 226 -11.21 -29.13 -2.52
C MET A 226 -12.14 -30.25 -2.02
N LYS A 227 -12.62 -31.16 -2.88
CA LYS A 227 -13.43 -32.33 -2.49
C LYS A 227 -12.64 -33.25 -1.56
N SER A 228 -11.38 -33.52 -1.87
CA SER A 228 -10.52 -34.37 -1.03
C SER A 228 -10.28 -33.75 0.34
N LEU A 229 -9.99 -32.44 0.41
CA LEU A 229 -9.85 -31.68 1.65
C LEU A 229 -11.12 -31.76 2.51
N ILE A 230 -12.30 -31.51 1.92
CA ILE A 230 -13.58 -31.60 2.61
C ILE A 230 -13.87 -33.03 3.11
N THR A 231 -13.50 -34.03 2.34
CA THR A 231 -13.67 -35.43 2.73
C THR A 231 -12.81 -35.78 3.94
N GLU A 232 -11.57 -35.29 3.97
CA GLU A 232 -10.66 -35.46 5.12
C GLU A 232 -11.20 -34.75 6.38
N ILE A 233 -11.67 -33.49 6.25
CA ILE A 233 -12.29 -32.73 7.35
C ILE A 233 -13.48 -33.46 7.92
N LYS A 234 -14.35 -34.05 7.07
CA LYS A 234 -15.50 -34.85 7.51
C LYS A 234 -15.10 -36.13 8.24
N ALA A 235 -14.05 -36.79 7.75
CA ALA A 235 -13.54 -38.02 8.37
C ALA A 235 -12.96 -37.77 9.77
N CYS A 236 -12.30 -36.64 9.96
CA CYS A 236 -11.74 -36.21 11.25
C CYS A 236 -12.81 -35.75 12.25
N GLY A 237 -13.83 -35.03 11.81
CA GLY A 237 -14.98 -34.59 12.60
C GLY A 237 -14.69 -33.52 13.69
N ASN A 238 -13.43 -33.29 14.02
CA ASN A 238 -13.01 -32.36 15.07
C ASN A 238 -12.39 -31.03 14.51
N ILE A 239 -12.48 -30.78 13.21
CA ILE A 239 -11.82 -29.66 12.55
C ILE A 239 -12.76 -28.48 12.40
N ILE A 240 -12.23 -27.28 12.64
CA ILE A 240 -12.82 -25.98 12.31
C ILE A 240 -11.94 -25.36 11.23
N LEU A 241 -12.51 -25.15 10.05
CA LEU A 241 -11.80 -24.54 8.92
C LEU A 241 -11.98 -23.03 8.93
N VAL A 242 -10.89 -22.28 8.96
CA VAL A 242 -10.89 -20.83 8.80
C VAL A 242 -10.60 -20.51 7.34
N ILE A 243 -11.43 -19.68 6.74
CA ILE A 243 -11.28 -19.24 5.35
C ILE A 243 -11.22 -17.72 5.36
N ASP A 244 -10.01 -17.20 5.15
CA ASP A 244 -9.85 -15.75 4.94
C ASP A 244 -10.28 -15.39 3.52
N GLU A 245 -10.83 -14.18 3.36
CA GLU A 245 -11.41 -13.73 2.10
C GLU A 245 -12.40 -14.76 1.49
N VAL A 246 -13.33 -15.24 2.30
CA VAL A 246 -14.29 -16.30 1.89
C VAL A 246 -15.08 -15.93 0.62
N HIS A 247 -15.19 -14.66 0.28
CA HIS A 247 -15.80 -14.16 -0.94
C HIS A 247 -15.07 -14.64 -2.21
N ASN A 248 -13.76 -14.88 -2.15
CA ASN A 248 -12.99 -15.41 -3.28
C ASN A 248 -13.44 -16.81 -3.69
N LEU A 249 -13.95 -17.60 -2.74
CA LEU A 249 -14.53 -18.92 -3.03
C LEU A 249 -15.94 -18.83 -3.64
N VAL A 250 -16.66 -17.74 -3.37
CA VAL A 250 -18.07 -17.55 -3.78
C VAL A 250 -18.16 -16.72 -5.06
N GLY A 251 -17.37 -15.65 -5.16
CA GLY A 251 -17.41 -14.68 -6.24
C GLY A 251 -16.71 -15.10 -7.53
N ALA A 252 -15.92 -16.13 -7.49
CA ALA A 252 -15.21 -16.66 -8.65
C ALA A 252 -16.13 -17.27 -9.74
N GLY A 253 -17.46 -17.05 -9.69
CA GLY A 253 -18.46 -17.66 -10.57
C GLY A 253 -19.04 -16.78 -11.68
N ASP A 254 -18.79 -15.47 -11.68
CA ASP A 254 -19.46 -14.54 -12.59
C ASP A 254 -18.72 -14.31 -13.94
N ALA A 255 -17.48 -14.75 -14.06
CA ALA A 255 -16.77 -14.77 -15.35
C ALA A 255 -16.83 -16.17 -15.98
N GLU A 256 -17.13 -16.24 -17.26
CA GLU A 256 -17.09 -17.49 -18.06
C GLU A 256 -15.71 -18.17 -17.86
N GLY A 257 -15.70 -19.29 -17.12
CA GLY A 257 -14.48 -20.04 -16.81
C GLY A 257 -13.97 -19.96 -15.36
N SER A 258 -14.58 -19.18 -14.47
CA SER A 258 -14.12 -19.04 -13.09
C SER A 258 -14.47 -20.23 -12.18
N MET A 259 -13.60 -20.48 -11.19
CA MET A 259 -13.68 -21.63 -10.26
C MET A 259 -14.77 -21.41 -9.20
N ASN A 260 -15.90 -22.11 -9.29
CA ASN A 260 -17.00 -21.96 -8.33
C ASN A 260 -16.88 -22.97 -7.18
N ALA A 261 -15.97 -22.69 -6.24
CA ALA A 261 -15.78 -23.53 -5.04
C ALA A 261 -16.98 -23.50 -4.08
N ALA A 262 -17.83 -22.48 -4.17
CA ALA A 262 -19.04 -22.37 -3.37
C ALA A 262 -19.96 -23.57 -3.55
N ASN A 263 -20.10 -24.08 -4.77
CA ASN A 263 -20.97 -25.24 -5.05
C ASN A 263 -20.48 -26.52 -4.37
N ILE A 264 -19.19 -26.63 -4.07
CA ILE A 264 -18.61 -27.77 -3.35
C ILE A 264 -18.81 -27.63 -1.83
N LEU A 265 -18.74 -26.39 -1.30
CA LEU A 265 -18.90 -26.10 0.12
C LEU A 265 -20.37 -26.06 0.56
N LYS A 266 -21.31 -25.62 -0.29
CA LYS A 266 -22.73 -25.48 0.03
C LYS A 266 -23.36 -26.75 0.59
N PRO A 267 -23.21 -27.98 -0.01
CA PRO A 267 -23.81 -29.19 0.52
C PRO A 267 -23.30 -29.57 1.92
N PRO A 268 -21.97 -29.62 2.19
CA PRO A 268 -21.45 -29.93 3.51
C PRO A 268 -21.87 -28.93 4.59
N LEU A 269 -21.83 -27.62 4.26
CA LEU A 269 -22.31 -26.57 5.18
C LEU A 269 -23.79 -26.68 5.45
N SER A 270 -24.59 -27.03 4.42
CA SER A 270 -26.04 -27.23 4.57
C SER A 270 -26.42 -28.37 5.50
N ARG A 271 -25.65 -29.46 5.46
CA ARG A 271 -25.85 -30.64 6.30
C ARG A 271 -25.23 -30.54 7.69
N GLY A 272 -24.41 -29.47 7.92
CA GLY A 272 -23.65 -29.31 9.17
C GLY A 272 -22.52 -30.32 9.33
N GLU A 273 -21.99 -30.85 8.23
CA GLU A 273 -20.94 -31.89 8.22
C GLU A 273 -19.55 -31.25 8.48
N ILE A 274 -19.41 -29.98 8.24
CA ILE A 274 -18.20 -29.17 8.50
C ILE A 274 -18.55 -27.88 9.24
N GLN A 275 -17.61 -27.36 10.02
CA GLN A 275 -17.68 -26.05 10.65
C GLN A 275 -16.67 -25.12 10.01
N VAL A 276 -17.12 -23.93 9.62
CA VAL A 276 -16.30 -22.94 8.92
C VAL A 276 -16.40 -21.59 9.61
N ILE A 277 -15.27 -20.92 9.76
CA ILE A 277 -15.17 -19.49 10.11
C ILE A 277 -14.77 -18.76 8.83
N GLY A 278 -15.64 -17.91 8.30
CA GLY A 278 -15.31 -17.05 7.17
C GLY A 278 -14.83 -15.70 7.65
N ALA A 279 -13.94 -15.05 6.89
CA ALA A 279 -13.61 -13.64 7.06
C ALA A 279 -13.80 -12.91 5.74
N THR A 280 -14.35 -11.69 5.76
CA THR A 280 -14.60 -10.87 4.55
C THR A 280 -14.84 -9.41 4.92
N THR A 281 -14.97 -8.54 3.92
CA THR A 281 -15.38 -7.14 4.11
C THR A 281 -16.90 -6.96 4.08
N PHE A 282 -17.41 -5.79 4.52
CA PHE A 282 -18.84 -5.49 4.49
C PHE A 282 -19.42 -5.51 3.08
N ASN A 283 -18.71 -4.93 2.11
CA ASN A 283 -19.16 -4.85 0.73
C ASN A 283 -19.22 -6.21 0.06
N GLU A 284 -18.22 -7.05 0.30
CA GLU A 284 -18.14 -8.40 -0.25
C GLU A 284 -19.14 -9.35 0.40
N TYR A 285 -19.37 -9.20 1.72
CA TYR A 285 -20.41 -9.96 2.43
C TYR A 285 -21.78 -9.73 1.79
N ARG A 286 -22.16 -8.45 1.57
CA ARG A 286 -23.42 -8.07 0.90
C ARG A 286 -23.49 -8.58 -0.53
N LYS A 287 -22.40 -8.46 -1.28
CA LYS A 287 -22.36 -8.80 -2.71
C LYS A 287 -22.42 -10.31 -2.95
N TYR A 288 -21.75 -11.12 -2.13
CA TYR A 288 -21.52 -12.55 -2.40
C TYR A 288 -22.20 -13.49 -1.41
N ILE A 289 -22.35 -13.14 -0.13
CA ILE A 289 -22.93 -14.01 0.89
C ILE A 289 -24.42 -13.75 1.08
N GLU A 290 -24.85 -12.52 1.28
CA GLU A 290 -26.26 -12.16 1.48
C GLU A 290 -27.12 -12.44 0.25
N LYS A 291 -26.59 -12.29 -0.96
CA LYS A 291 -27.34 -12.60 -2.19
C LYS A 291 -27.55 -14.10 -2.41
N ASP A 292 -26.75 -14.95 -1.80
CA ASP A 292 -26.89 -16.40 -1.89
C ASP A 292 -27.68 -16.96 -0.72
N ALA A 293 -28.95 -17.24 -0.93
CA ALA A 293 -29.87 -17.72 0.11
C ALA A 293 -29.41 -19.02 0.82
N ALA A 294 -28.54 -19.83 0.19
CA ALA A 294 -28.00 -21.03 0.79
C ALA A 294 -26.88 -20.73 1.79
N LEU A 295 -26.03 -19.74 1.49
CA LEU A 295 -24.96 -19.29 2.36
C LEU A 295 -25.47 -18.39 3.48
N GLU A 296 -26.35 -17.44 3.19
CA GLU A 296 -26.97 -16.53 4.17
C GLU A 296 -27.62 -17.31 5.34
N ARG A 297 -28.28 -18.42 5.04
CA ARG A 297 -28.92 -19.26 6.08
C ARG A 297 -27.92 -20.07 6.90
N ARG A 298 -26.64 -20.11 6.52
CA ARG A 298 -25.62 -20.95 7.17
C ARG A 298 -24.55 -20.14 7.88
N PHE A 299 -24.21 -18.98 7.34
CA PHE A 299 -23.31 -18.06 8.00
C PHE A 299 -24.04 -17.12 8.95
N GLN A 300 -23.40 -16.83 10.09
CA GLN A 300 -23.85 -15.83 11.05
C GLN A 300 -22.84 -14.70 11.09
N PRO A 301 -23.17 -13.46 10.66
CA PRO A 301 -22.22 -12.37 10.69
C PRO A 301 -21.83 -12.00 12.12
N VAL A 302 -20.56 -11.73 12.31
CA VAL A 302 -19.93 -11.13 13.48
C VAL A 302 -19.20 -9.88 13.00
N THR A 303 -19.70 -8.72 13.37
CA THR A 303 -19.09 -7.44 13.01
C THR A 303 -17.81 -7.25 13.78
N VAL A 304 -16.72 -7.00 13.06
CA VAL A 304 -15.41 -6.65 13.61
C VAL A 304 -15.15 -5.19 13.29
N ALA A 305 -15.38 -4.34 14.28
CA ALA A 305 -15.16 -2.90 14.14
C ALA A 305 -13.67 -2.54 14.23
N GLU A 306 -13.30 -1.40 13.67
CA GLU A 306 -12.00 -0.79 13.91
C GLU A 306 -11.86 -0.51 15.42
N PRO A 307 -10.73 -0.89 16.05
CA PRO A 307 -10.51 -0.60 17.47
C PRO A 307 -10.37 0.90 17.71
N THR A 308 -10.78 1.35 18.88
CA THR A 308 -10.53 2.70 19.34
C THR A 308 -9.03 2.96 19.50
N ILE A 309 -8.62 4.23 19.54
CA ILE A 309 -7.21 4.60 19.74
C ILE A 309 -6.66 3.96 21.03
N GLU A 310 -7.48 3.90 22.09
CA GLU A 310 -7.06 3.34 23.40
C GLU A 310 -6.87 1.82 23.30
N GLU A 311 -7.79 1.10 22.68
CA GLU A 311 -7.68 -0.34 22.42
C GLU A 311 -6.49 -0.66 21.50
N ALA A 312 -6.29 0.14 20.44
CA ALA A 312 -5.14 -0.01 19.55
C ALA A 312 -3.81 0.22 20.30
N CYS A 313 -3.74 1.17 21.23
CA CYS A 313 -2.56 1.36 22.10
C CYS A 313 -2.29 0.13 22.97
N GLN A 314 -3.31 -0.52 23.50
CA GLN A 314 -3.16 -1.75 24.30
C GLN A 314 -2.65 -2.90 23.43
N ILE A 315 -3.19 -3.04 22.20
CA ILE A 315 -2.73 -4.02 21.22
C ILE A 315 -1.25 -3.78 20.92
N MET A 316 -0.86 -2.55 20.58
CA MET A 316 0.52 -2.18 20.25
C MET A 316 1.49 -2.46 21.40
N GLN A 317 1.11 -2.15 22.65
CA GLN A 317 1.93 -2.47 23.81
C GLN A 317 2.12 -3.98 24.02
N GLY A 318 1.10 -4.77 23.67
CA GLY A 318 1.18 -6.22 23.77
C GLY A 318 2.11 -6.85 22.76
N ILE A 319 2.06 -6.40 21.51
CA ILE A 319 2.86 -6.96 20.40
C ILE A 319 4.26 -6.34 20.29
N SER A 320 4.49 -5.14 20.86
CA SER A 320 5.77 -4.43 20.76
C SER A 320 6.98 -5.26 21.21
N LYS A 321 6.80 -6.17 22.20
CA LYS A 321 7.87 -7.04 22.67
C LYS A 321 8.31 -8.06 21.61
N THR A 322 7.37 -8.61 20.86
CA THR A 322 7.64 -9.58 19.79
C THR A 322 8.41 -8.90 18.65
N TYR A 323 7.98 -7.71 18.24
CA TYR A 323 8.68 -6.92 17.22
C TYR A 323 10.06 -6.46 17.68
N ALA A 324 10.19 -6.03 18.96
CA ALA A 324 11.46 -5.66 19.55
C ALA A 324 12.48 -6.83 19.53
N GLN A 325 12.03 -8.03 19.85
CA GLN A 325 12.86 -9.24 19.81
C GLN A 325 13.24 -9.64 18.38
N PHE A 326 12.29 -9.56 17.46
CA PHE A 326 12.50 -9.91 16.06
C PHE A 326 13.56 -9.02 15.39
N HIS A 327 13.45 -7.70 15.58
CA HIS A 327 14.38 -6.73 14.97
C HIS A 327 15.64 -6.44 15.82
N GLY A 328 15.70 -6.94 17.06
CA GLY A 328 16.83 -6.67 17.97
C GLY A 328 16.88 -5.22 18.44
N VAL A 329 15.73 -4.54 18.55
CA VAL A 329 15.61 -3.12 18.92
C VAL A 329 14.86 -2.94 20.23
N SER A 330 14.97 -1.77 20.83
CA SER A 330 14.22 -1.39 22.04
C SER A 330 13.04 -0.49 21.65
N ILE A 331 11.83 -0.82 22.14
CA ILE A 331 10.60 -0.06 21.90
C ILE A 331 10.05 0.39 23.24
N SER A 332 9.97 1.70 23.47
CA SER A 332 9.34 2.22 24.68
C SER A 332 7.80 2.19 24.55
N PRO A 333 7.05 2.09 25.68
CA PRO A 333 5.59 2.13 25.63
C PRO A 333 5.04 3.44 25.04
N GLU A 334 5.80 4.54 25.18
CA GLU A 334 5.47 5.83 24.59
C GLU A 334 5.56 5.79 23.05
N ILE A 335 6.61 5.19 22.51
CA ILE A 335 6.76 5.00 21.03
C ILE A 335 5.63 4.13 20.48
N ALA A 336 5.28 3.04 21.16
CA ALA A 336 4.16 2.19 20.76
C ALA A 336 2.83 2.98 20.71
N ARG A 337 2.59 3.85 21.69
CA ARG A 337 1.44 4.76 21.71
C ARG A 337 1.50 5.79 20.58
N GLN A 338 2.66 6.38 20.34
CA GLN A 338 2.85 7.35 19.26
C GLN A 338 2.65 6.76 17.89
N CYS A 339 2.99 5.47 17.66
CA CYS A 339 2.66 4.78 16.42
C CYS A 339 1.15 4.81 16.12
N VAL A 340 0.31 4.57 17.12
CA VAL A 340 -1.15 4.63 16.97
C VAL A 340 -1.62 6.05 16.65
N ILE A 341 -1.18 7.02 17.44
CA ILE A 341 -1.60 8.42 17.28
C ILE A 341 -1.17 8.97 15.91
N LEU A 342 0.06 8.70 15.52
CA LEU A 342 0.61 9.19 14.26
C LEU A 342 0.00 8.46 13.05
N SER A 343 -0.18 7.13 13.13
CA SER A 343 -0.83 6.39 12.06
C SER A 343 -2.29 6.80 11.86
N GLU A 344 -3.03 7.05 12.96
CA GLU A 344 -4.40 7.55 12.89
C GLU A 344 -4.47 8.96 12.27
N ARG A 345 -3.49 9.81 12.59
CA ARG A 345 -3.45 11.19 12.10
C ARG A 345 -3.02 11.30 10.64
N TYR A 346 -2.04 10.49 10.22
CA TYR A 346 -1.35 10.69 8.94
C TYR A 346 -1.66 9.61 7.89
N ILE A 347 -2.12 8.42 8.31
CA ILE A 347 -2.44 7.30 7.40
C ILE A 347 -3.96 7.12 7.39
N THR A 348 -4.61 7.63 6.35
CA THR A 348 -6.08 7.70 6.26
C THR A 348 -6.69 6.63 5.34
N ASP A 349 -5.86 5.90 4.59
CA ASP A 349 -6.27 4.87 3.63
C ASP A 349 -6.30 3.45 4.19
N ARG A 350 -5.88 3.27 5.45
CA ARG A 350 -5.83 2.00 6.17
C ARG A 350 -6.48 2.11 7.54
N PHE A 351 -6.77 0.97 8.15
CA PHE A 351 -7.46 0.88 9.45
C PHE A 351 -6.53 0.44 10.58
N LEU A 352 -6.87 0.82 11.82
CA LEU A 352 -6.22 0.31 13.01
C LEU A 352 -6.64 -1.16 13.25
N PRO A 353 -5.77 -2.00 13.85
CA PRO A 353 -4.41 -1.71 14.31
C PRO A 353 -3.32 -1.85 13.23
N ASP A 354 -3.66 -2.39 12.04
CA ASP A 354 -2.73 -2.77 10.98
C ASP A 354 -1.78 -1.63 10.58
N LYS A 355 -2.33 -0.43 10.29
CA LYS A 355 -1.52 0.75 9.95
C LYS A 355 -0.51 1.16 11.02
N ALA A 356 -0.81 0.90 12.30
CA ALA A 356 0.09 1.21 13.40
C ALA A 356 1.16 0.12 13.57
N ILE A 357 0.80 -1.13 13.30
CA ILE A 357 1.71 -2.28 13.29
C ILE A 357 2.73 -2.13 12.17
N ASP A 358 2.27 -1.85 10.94
CA ASP A 358 3.13 -1.62 9.79
C ASP A 358 4.12 -0.47 10.05
N LEU A 359 3.63 0.64 10.63
CA LEU A 359 4.49 1.78 10.97
C LEU A 359 5.57 1.39 11.98
N LEU A 360 5.22 0.59 12.98
CA LEU A 360 6.18 0.14 14.00
C LEU A 360 7.20 -0.82 13.38
N ASP A 361 6.73 -1.78 12.58
CA ASP A 361 7.57 -2.79 11.93
C ASP A 361 8.61 -2.15 11.02
N GLU A 362 8.19 -1.22 10.15
CA GLU A 362 9.09 -0.51 9.25
C GLU A 362 10.05 0.41 10.00
N ALA A 363 9.60 1.06 11.08
CA ALA A 363 10.48 1.87 11.93
C ALA A 363 11.54 1.01 12.65
N CYS A 364 11.18 -0.17 13.13
CA CYS A 364 12.11 -1.13 13.71
C CYS A 364 13.12 -1.64 12.67
N SER A 365 12.64 -1.93 11.47
CA SER A 365 13.49 -2.34 10.35
C SER A 365 14.49 -1.25 9.94
N ASP A 366 14.06 0.03 9.90
CA ASP A 366 14.95 1.15 9.60
C ASP A 366 16.05 1.33 10.66
N VAL A 367 15.73 1.15 11.94
CA VAL A 367 16.71 1.17 13.03
C VAL A 367 17.69 -0.01 12.91
N ASN A 368 17.17 -1.21 12.64
CA ASN A 368 17.97 -2.42 12.45
C ASN A 368 18.99 -2.25 11.31
N LEU A 369 18.54 -1.78 10.14
CA LEU A 369 19.39 -1.58 8.96
C LEU A 369 20.50 -0.54 9.17
N ARG A 370 20.29 0.45 10.05
CA ARG A 370 21.27 1.51 10.33
C ARG A 370 22.20 1.19 11.48
N SER A 371 21.87 0.20 12.32
CA SER A 371 22.70 -0.22 13.44
C SER A 371 23.81 -1.13 12.97
N LYS A 372 25.04 -0.64 13.14
CA LYS A 372 26.24 -1.43 12.87
C LYS A 372 26.43 -2.57 13.87
N GLU A 373 25.97 -2.37 15.09
CA GLU A 373 26.06 -3.35 16.18
C GLU A 373 25.20 -4.59 15.88
N ILE A 374 23.94 -4.36 15.42
CA ILE A 374 23.04 -5.46 15.07
C ILE A 374 23.57 -6.23 13.85
N SER A 375 24.06 -5.52 12.81
CA SER A 375 24.63 -6.15 11.63
C SER A 375 25.84 -7.00 11.99
N LYS A 376 26.77 -6.47 12.81
CA LYS A 376 27.94 -7.21 13.26
C LYS A 376 27.58 -8.42 14.14
N LEU A 377 26.57 -8.29 15.01
CA LEU A 377 26.06 -9.39 15.83
C LEU A 377 25.45 -10.51 14.97
N ALA A 378 24.71 -10.16 13.90
CA ALA A 378 24.14 -11.12 12.98
C ALA A 378 25.22 -11.86 12.17
N GLU A 379 26.27 -11.16 11.71
CA GLU A 379 27.41 -11.74 11.02
C GLU A 379 28.16 -12.74 11.93
N LEU A 380 28.45 -12.35 13.17
CA LEU A 380 29.12 -13.22 14.14
C LEU A 380 28.27 -14.45 14.52
N LYS A 381 26.97 -14.30 14.67
CA LYS A 381 26.05 -15.44 14.91
C LYS A 381 26.05 -16.42 13.73
N LYS A 382 26.05 -15.89 12.51
CA LYS A 382 26.14 -16.73 11.31
C LYS A 382 27.49 -17.46 11.22
N GLU A 383 28.60 -16.75 11.44
CA GLU A 383 29.94 -17.39 11.48
C GLU A 383 30.02 -18.47 12.55
N ARG A 384 29.46 -18.24 13.74
CA ARG A 384 29.38 -19.25 14.78
C ARG A 384 28.61 -20.48 14.31
N ASP A 385 27.43 -20.31 13.71
CA ASP A 385 26.61 -21.43 13.24
C ASP A 385 27.32 -22.22 12.12
N ASP A 386 28.02 -21.54 11.21
CA ASP A 386 28.84 -22.16 10.16
C ASP A 386 29.99 -22.98 10.76
N TYR A 387 30.74 -22.45 11.75
CA TYR A 387 31.79 -23.19 12.45
C TYR A 387 31.23 -24.33 13.30
N GLU A 388 30.07 -24.20 13.93
CA GLU A 388 29.40 -25.29 14.64
C GLU A 388 29.00 -26.44 13.71
N LEU A 389 28.54 -26.10 12.49
CA LEU A 389 28.22 -27.10 11.47
C LEU A 389 29.49 -27.82 10.99
N GLU A 390 30.59 -27.08 10.70
CA GLU A 390 31.87 -27.64 10.31
C GLU A 390 32.43 -28.56 11.42
N LEU A 391 32.32 -28.15 12.68
CA LEU A 391 32.74 -28.96 13.84
C LEU A 391 31.92 -30.25 13.98
N LYS A 392 30.62 -30.23 13.69
CA LYS A 392 29.78 -31.44 13.67
C LYS A 392 30.20 -32.38 12.56
N MET A 393 30.47 -31.88 11.35
CA MET A 393 30.93 -32.70 10.22
C MET A 393 32.27 -33.33 10.49
N LEU A 394 33.25 -32.58 11.05
CA LEU A 394 34.58 -33.12 11.42
C LEU A 394 34.54 -34.13 12.57
N ASN A 395 33.56 -34.02 13.48
CA ASN A 395 33.40 -35.03 14.56
C ASN A 395 32.69 -36.32 14.08
N GLU A 396 31.96 -36.28 12.97
CA GLU A 396 31.32 -37.45 12.35
C GLU A 396 32.30 -38.27 11.50
N ASP A 397 33.35 -37.61 10.94
CA ASP A 397 34.44 -38.27 10.19
C ASP A 397 35.52 -38.83 11.14
N THR A 398 35.30 -40.05 11.59
CA THR A 398 36.23 -40.74 12.54
C THR A 398 37.50 -41.28 11.93
N GLU A 399 37.62 -41.34 10.57
CA GLU A 399 38.78 -41.95 9.90
C GLU A 399 39.90 -40.97 9.53
N ASN A 400 39.63 -39.64 9.48
CA ASN A 400 40.64 -38.63 9.16
C ASN A 400 40.43 -37.35 9.99
N THR A 401 40.51 -37.46 11.31
CA THR A 401 40.30 -36.33 12.22
C THR A 401 41.50 -35.38 12.14
N ASP A 402 41.32 -34.25 11.49
CA ASP A 402 42.27 -33.14 11.48
C ASP A 402 42.20 -32.38 12.81
N PHE A 403 43.06 -32.80 13.77
CA PHE A 403 43.12 -32.21 15.10
C PHE A 403 43.56 -30.75 15.11
N GLU A 404 44.34 -30.33 14.13
CA GLU A 404 44.81 -28.95 14.00
C GLU A 404 43.64 -28.04 13.57
N ARG A 405 42.84 -28.50 12.61
CA ARG A 405 41.62 -27.80 12.17
C ARG A 405 40.56 -27.73 13.29
N LEU A 406 40.36 -28.83 14.04
CA LEU A 406 39.46 -28.84 15.20
C LEU A 406 39.86 -27.85 16.29
N ALA A 407 41.17 -27.78 16.61
CA ALA A 407 41.68 -26.80 17.59
C ALA A 407 41.48 -25.37 17.12
N THR A 408 41.71 -25.11 15.82
CA THR A 408 41.50 -23.80 15.20
C THR A 408 40.05 -23.37 15.26
N ILE A 409 39.09 -24.25 14.91
CA ILE A 409 37.64 -23.97 14.96
C ILE A 409 37.18 -23.68 16.39
N ARG A 410 37.61 -24.49 17.37
CA ARG A 410 37.28 -24.27 18.77
C ARG A 410 37.82 -22.95 19.31
N SER A 411 39.05 -22.58 18.93
CA SER A 411 39.62 -21.27 19.30
C SER A 411 38.80 -20.12 18.71
N LYS A 412 38.43 -20.21 17.43
CA LYS A 412 37.57 -19.21 16.78
C LYS A 412 36.16 -19.12 17.41
N LEU A 413 35.53 -20.26 17.72
CA LEU A 413 34.27 -20.29 18.42
C LEU A 413 34.33 -19.61 19.79
N CYS A 414 35.42 -19.82 20.56
CA CYS A 414 35.60 -19.11 21.82
C CYS A 414 35.79 -17.59 21.63
N GLN A 415 36.52 -17.18 20.60
CA GLN A 415 36.68 -15.75 20.28
C GLN A 415 35.35 -15.11 19.86
N ILE A 416 34.63 -15.73 18.93
CA ILE A 416 33.31 -15.28 18.45
C ILE A 416 32.31 -15.21 19.61
N ALA A 417 32.29 -16.21 20.50
CA ALA A 417 31.45 -16.22 21.68
C ALA A 417 31.73 -15.03 22.62
N GLY A 418 33.01 -14.68 22.81
CA GLY A 418 33.43 -13.51 23.60
C GLY A 418 32.95 -12.19 22.93
N GLU A 419 33.13 -12.06 21.62
CA GLU A 419 32.68 -10.87 20.88
C GLU A 419 31.14 -10.73 20.88
N ILE A 420 30.41 -11.86 20.77
CA ILE A 420 28.94 -11.87 20.89
C ILE A 420 28.52 -11.42 22.30
N GLU A 421 29.18 -11.96 23.36
CA GLU A 421 28.84 -11.56 24.75
C GLU A 421 29.12 -10.08 25.02
N GLU A 422 30.17 -9.50 24.44
CA GLU A 422 30.44 -8.07 24.54
C GLU A 422 29.36 -7.22 23.82
N LEU A 423 28.96 -7.61 22.62
CA LEU A 423 27.93 -6.93 21.84
C LEU A 423 26.54 -7.07 22.47
N GLU A 424 26.23 -8.21 23.10
CA GLU A 424 24.96 -8.42 23.80
C GLU A 424 24.83 -7.60 25.10
N LYS A 425 25.96 -7.13 25.67
CA LYS A 425 25.96 -6.18 26.78
C LYS A 425 25.63 -4.75 26.38
N VAL A 426 25.76 -4.42 25.06
CA VAL A 426 25.38 -3.12 24.55
C VAL A 426 23.85 -3.02 24.52
N PRO A 427 23.25 -1.94 25.07
CA PRO A 427 21.80 -1.82 25.02
C PRO A 427 21.30 -1.77 23.58
N ALA A 428 20.23 -2.51 23.30
CA ALA A 428 19.60 -2.53 21.98
C ALA A 428 19.24 -1.11 21.53
N PRO A 429 19.49 -0.74 20.26
CA PRO A 429 19.16 0.58 19.76
C PRO A 429 17.69 0.87 19.88
N ALA A 430 17.35 2.07 20.37
CA ALA A 430 15.98 2.45 20.62
C ALA A 430 15.31 3.05 19.39
N VAL A 431 14.08 2.63 19.13
CA VAL A 431 13.21 3.30 18.15
C VAL A 431 12.83 4.69 18.70
N THR A 432 12.98 5.72 17.86
CA THR A 432 12.75 7.12 18.24
C THR A 432 11.60 7.74 17.44
N MET A 433 11.12 8.90 17.89
CA MET A 433 10.14 9.70 17.13
C MET A 433 10.66 10.08 15.74
N ASP A 434 11.96 10.22 15.60
CA ASP A 434 12.61 10.56 14.33
C ASP A 434 12.48 9.44 13.31
N ASN A 435 12.56 8.19 13.76
CA ASN A 435 12.34 7.03 12.90
C ASN A 435 10.87 6.99 12.43
N LEU A 436 9.90 7.13 13.36
CA LEU A 436 8.48 7.16 12.99
C LEU A 436 8.16 8.27 12.01
N ALA A 437 8.65 9.49 12.29
CA ALA A 437 8.42 10.64 11.43
C ALA A 437 8.98 10.44 10.02
N ARG A 438 10.16 9.83 9.89
CA ARG A 438 10.76 9.51 8.60
C ARG A 438 9.96 8.48 7.81
N ILE A 439 9.46 7.42 8.45
CA ILE A 439 8.62 6.43 7.75
C ILE A 439 7.33 7.08 7.26
N ILE A 440 6.68 7.89 8.09
CA ILE A 440 5.48 8.64 7.69
C ILE A 440 5.80 9.56 6.50
N GLU A 441 6.95 10.25 6.51
CA GLU A 441 7.38 11.07 5.37
C GLU A 441 7.54 10.24 4.09
N LEU A 442 8.13 9.05 4.19
CA LEU A 442 8.25 8.13 3.04
C LEU A 442 6.89 7.75 2.45
N TRP A 443 5.91 7.45 3.31
CA TRP A 443 4.59 7.01 2.88
C TRP A 443 3.69 8.15 2.41
N THR A 444 3.68 9.25 3.16
CA THR A 444 2.72 10.34 2.97
C THR A 444 3.31 11.56 2.25
N LYS A 445 4.65 11.61 2.10
CA LYS A 445 5.41 12.76 1.61
C LYS A 445 5.29 14.01 2.50
N ILE A 446 4.87 13.87 3.75
CA ILE A 446 4.80 14.95 4.74
C ILE A 446 6.18 15.07 5.40
N PRO A 447 6.85 16.24 5.35
CA PRO A 447 8.19 16.38 5.90
C PRO A 447 8.28 15.98 7.37
N ALA A 448 9.28 15.16 7.75
CA ALA A 448 9.50 14.68 9.11
C ALA A 448 9.61 15.81 10.15
N ALA A 449 10.16 16.95 9.74
CA ALA A 449 10.28 18.14 10.58
C ALA A 449 8.91 18.66 11.07
N LYS A 450 7.83 18.46 10.29
CA LYS A 450 6.47 18.89 10.64
C LYS A 450 5.73 17.91 11.52
N ILE A 451 6.16 16.64 11.55
CA ILE A 451 5.59 15.59 12.40
C ILE A 451 6.07 15.75 13.85
N LYS A 452 7.23 16.38 14.04
CA LYS A 452 7.81 16.69 15.35
C LYS A 452 7.20 17.95 15.96
N ALA A 453 7.43 18.18 17.25
CA ALA A 453 6.93 19.31 18.05
C ALA A 453 7.35 20.74 17.55
N GLN A 454 8.03 20.87 16.40
CA GLN A 454 8.38 22.14 15.77
C GLN A 454 7.20 22.82 15.07
N GLU A 455 6.07 22.12 14.85
CA GLU A 455 4.87 22.67 14.22
C GLU A 455 4.40 23.99 14.87
N TYR A 456 4.45 24.07 16.18
CA TYR A 456 4.09 25.31 16.93
C TYR A 456 5.06 26.48 16.67
N LYS A 457 6.34 26.20 16.46
CA LYS A 457 7.31 27.27 16.13
C LYS A 457 7.11 27.79 14.70
N GLN A 458 6.82 26.91 13.76
CA GLN A 458 6.52 27.29 12.38
C GLN A 458 5.24 28.11 12.29
N LEU A 459 4.18 27.73 13.02
CA LEU A 459 2.94 28.48 13.07
C LEU A 459 3.09 29.88 13.71
N ARG A 460 4.10 30.09 14.56
CA ARG A 460 4.31 31.35 15.27
C ARG A 460 4.80 32.48 14.38
N GLY A 461 5.61 32.20 13.34
CA GLY A 461 6.15 33.19 12.40
C GLY A 461 5.53 33.15 11.01
N MET A 462 4.40 32.46 10.83
CA MET A 462 3.74 32.29 9.52
C MET A 462 3.36 33.64 8.89
N ASP A 463 2.79 34.55 9.67
CA ASP A 463 2.37 35.88 9.21
C ASP A 463 3.55 36.71 8.68
N GLU A 464 4.71 36.70 9.34
CA GLU A 464 5.90 37.42 8.90
C GLU A 464 6.46 36.84 7.58
N ARG A 465 6.50 35.50 7.48
CA ARG A 465 6.96 34.84 6.24
C ARG A 465 6.02 35.08 5.06
N LEU A 466 4.72 35.03 5.28
CA LEU A 466 3.74 35.30 4.23
C LEU A 466 3.76 36.79 3.82
N LYS A 467 3.93 37.74 4.75
CA LYS A 467 4.05 39.18 4.47
C LYS A 467 5.31 39.51 3.67
N ALA A 468 6.37 38.73 3.78
CA ALA A 468 7.57 38.88 2.99
C ALA A 468 7.34 38.66 1.47
N HIS A 469 6.34 37.84 1.12
CA HIS A 469 5.99 37.51 -0.27
C HIS A 469 4.72 38.20 -0.77
N ILE A 470 3.83 38.58 0.12
CA ILE A 470 2.53 39.18 -0.21
C ILE A 470 2.48 40.61 0.27
N VAL A 471 2.52 41.55 -0.68
CA VAL A 471 2.53 42.99 -0.43
C VAL A 471 1.13 43.58 -0.50
N GLY A 472 0.78 44.52 0.38
CA GLY A 472 -0.47 45.29 0.36
C GLY A 472 -1.71 44.54 0.84
N GLN A 473 -1.55 43.31 1.42
CA GLN A 473 -2.66 42.46 1.90
C GLN A 473 -2.46 41.96 3.34
N ASP A 474 -1.85 42.78 4.21
CA ASP A 474 -1.52 42.42 5.58
C ASP A 474 -2.71 41.85 6.39
N HIS A 475 -3.87 42.50 6.24
CA HIS A 475 -5.11 42.06 6.87
C HIS A 475 -5.51 40.61 6.45
N ALA A 476 -5.37 40.30 5.15
CA ALA A 476 -5.70 38.99 4.61
C ALA A 476 -4.74 37.92 5.17
N VAL A 477 -3.42 38.22 5.17
CA VAL A 477 -2.38 37.34 5.72
C VAL A 477 -2.62 37.06 7.21
N GLU A 478 -2.94 38.08 8.01
CA GLU A 478 -3.23 37.92 9.44
C GLU A 478 -4.48 37.09 9.70
N ALA A 479 -5.54 37.29 8.91
CA ALA A 479 -6.78 36.53 9.05
C ALA A 479 -6.57 35.06 8.72
N VAL A 480 -5.86 34.74 7.62
CA VAL A 480 -5.48 33.37 7.24
C VAL A 480 -4.64 32.72 8.32
N SER A 481 -3.58 33.36 8.76
CA SER A 481 -2.67 32.83 9.77
C SER A 481 -3.38 32.56 11.11
N ARG A 482 -4.28 33.42 11.52
CA ARG A 482 -5.10 33.28 12.74
C ARG A 482 -6.05 32.07 12.65
N ALA A 483 -6.74 31.89 11.53
CA ALA A 483 -7.66 30.80 11.35
C ALA A 483 -6.94 29.45 11.30
N ILE A 484 -5.80 29.37 10.61
CA ILE A 484 -4.97 28.16 10.56
C ILE A 484 -4.43 27.81 11.95
N ARG A 485 -3.90 28.78 12.69
CA ARG A 485 -3.43 28.55 14.09
C ARG A 485 -4.55 27.99 14.95
N ARG A 486 -5.76 28.59 14.89
CA ARG A 486 -6.94 28.13 15.64
C ARG A 486 -7.32 26.67 15.35
N ASN A 487 -7.30 26.28 14.09
CA ASN A 487 -7.64 24.92 13.67
C ASN A 487 -6.54 23.91 14.09
N ARG A 488 -5.26 24.24 13.87
CA ARG A 488 -4.14 23.33 14.14
C ARG A 488 -3.93 23.09 15.66
N VAL A 489 -4.31 24.02 16.52
CA VAL A 489 -4.30 23.83 17.99
C VAL A 489 -5.37 22.82 18.43
N GLY A 490 -6.37 22.52 17.57
CA GLY A 490 -7.34 21.45 17.84
C GLY A 490 -8.36 21.77 18.93
N ILE A 491 -8.64 23.06 19.21
CA ILE A 491 -9.63 23.49 20.24
C ILE A 491 -11.06 23.18 19.79
N SER A 492 -11.29 23.00 18.48
CA SER A 492 -12.63 22.70 17.96
C SER A 492 -13.02 21.24 18.20
N PRO A 493 -14.24 20.96 18.71
CA PRO A 493 -14.70 19.60 19.00
C PRO A 493 -14.94 18.77 17.72
N LYS A 494 -15.15 19.43 16.56
CA LYS A 494 -15.29 18.77 15.26
C LYS A 494 -14.02 18.99 14.44
N ARG A 495 -13.43 17.92 13.96
CA ARG A 495 -12.33 17.97 12.98
C ARG A 495 -12.93 18.22 11.59
N ARG A 496 -12.65 19.39 11.03
CA ARG A 496 -13.06 19.79 9.68
C ARG A 496 -11.95 20.60 9.02
N PRO A 497 -11.90 20.65 7.66
CA PRO A 497 -10.90 21.45 6.97
C PRO A 497 -11.09 22.93 7.30
N VAL A 498 -9.98 23.67 7.34
CA VAL A 498 -10.05 25.14 7.39
C VAL A 498 -10.49 25.65 6.04
N SER A 499 -11.42 26.59 6.03
CA SER A 499 -12.07 27.05 4.81
C SER A 499 -12.07 28.58 4.68
N PHE A 500 -11.71 29.05 3.48
CA PHE A 500 -11.63 30.47 3.18
C PHE A 500 -12.37 30.81 1.89
N ILE A 501 -13.01 32.00 1.88
CA ILE A 501 -13.42 32.65 0.64
C ILE A 501 -12.56 33.90 0.45
N PHE A 502 -11.78 33.96 -0.63
CA PHE A 502 -10.98 35.13 -1.03
C PHE A 502 -11.75 35.91 -2.08
N ALA A 503 -12.28 37.06 -1.69
CA ALA A 503 -13.06 37.93 -2.53
C ALA A 503 -12.31 39.21 -2.87
N GLY A 504 -12.35 39.64 -4.13
CA GLY A 504 -11.70 40.89 -4.55
C GLY A 504 -11.34 40.92 -6.03
N PRO A 505 -10.81 42.05 -6.54
CA PRO A 505 -10.47 42.21 -7.93
C PRO A 505 -9.47 41.19 -8.47
N THR A 506 -9.36 41.10 -9.78
CA THR A 506 -8.33 40.29 -10.42
C THR A 506 -6.93 40.89 -10.21
N GLY A 507 -5.92 40.04 -10.02
CA GLY A 507 -4.53 40.45 -9.94
C GLY A 507 -4.09 41.11 -8.62
N VAL A 508 -4.87 41.00 -7.53
CA VAL A 508 -4.53 41.56 -6.21
C VAL A 508 -3.77 40.60 -5.30
N GLY A 509 -3.42 39.40 -5.78
CA GLY A 509 -2.62 38.44 -5.03
C GLY A 509 -3.38 37.25 -4.41
N LYS A 510 -4.69 37.06 -4.70
CA LYS A 510 -5.49 35.93 -4.16
C LYS A 510 -4.83 34.56 -4.39
N THR A 511 -4.55 34.22 -5.64
CA THR A 511 -3.94 32.94 -6.02
C THR A 511 -2.50 32.83 -5.54
N GLU A 512 -1.78 33.95 -5.46
CA GLU A 512 -0.39 33.98 -4.97
C GLU A 512 -0.33 33.68 -3.48
N LEU A 513 -1.22 34.25 -2.67
CA LEU A 513 -1.32 33.92 -1.25
C LEU A 513 -1.57 32.42 -1.04
N VAL A 514 -2.37 31.77 -1.90
CA VAL A 514 -2.64 30.32 -1.81
C VAL A 514 -1.37 29.52 -2.11
N LYS A 515 -0.57 29.93 -3.11
CA LYS A 515 0.71 29.26 -3.43
C LYS A 515 1.74 29.41 -2.30
N CYS A 516 1.89 30.66 -1.79
CA CYS A 516 2.78 30.94 -0.66
C CYS A 516 2.35 30.13 0.58
N LEU A 517 1.03 30.04 0.83
CA LEU A 517 0.48 29.24 1.92
C LEU A 517 0.79 27.75 1.75
N ALA A 518 0.61 27.20 0.54
CA ALA A 518 0.92 25.79 0.27
C ALA A 518 2.41 25.49 0.50
N ASN A 519 3.28 26.39 0.03
CA ASN A 519 4.72 26.26 0.24
C ASN A 519 5.11 26.40 1.72
N ASP A 520 4.57 27.37 2.45
CA ASP A 520 4.87 27.58 3.88
C ASP A 520 4.37 26.43 4.76
N MET A 521 3.16 25.92 4.46
CA MET A 521 2.55 24.83 5.24
C MET A 521 3.08 23.44 4.91
N PHE A 522 3.48 23.17 3.66
CA PHE A 522 3.78 21.82 3.19
C PHE A 522 5.16 21.69 2.51
N ASP A 523 5.99 22.78 2.48
CA ASP A 523 7.32 22.83 1.86
C ASP A 523 7.34 22.34 0.39
N SER A 524 6.19 22.41 -0.28
CA SER A 524 6.04 21.94 -1.65
C SER A 524 4.95 22.72 -2.37
N THR A 525 5.26 23.23 -3.54
CA THR A 525 4.28 23.80 -4.46
C THR A 525 3.31 22.75 -5.01
N ASP A 526 3.73 21.47 -5.02
CA ASP A 526 2.91 20.34 -5.47
C ASP A 526 1.78 19.97 -4.49
N ALA A 527 1.81 20.51 -3.28
CA ALA A 527 0.72 20.38 -2.31
C ALA A 527 -0.50 21.25 -2.65
N LEU A 528 -0.43 22.07 -3.72
CA LEU A 528 -1.56 22.83 -4.22
C LEU A 528 -2.36 22.03 -5.24
N ILE A 529 -3.62 21.74 -4.91
CA ILE A 529 -4.61 21.16 -5.81
C ILE A 529 -5.47 22.33 -6.33
N ARG A 530 -5.34 22.67 -7.61
CA ARG A 530 -6.12 23.75 -8.23
C ARG A 530 -7.22 23.17 -9.11
N LEU A 531 -8.44 23.62 -8.89
CA LEU A 531 -9.63 23.30 -9.67
C LEU A 531 -10.23 24.61 -10.19
N ASP A 532 -10.26 24.79 -11.50
CA ASP A 532 -10.88 25.94 -12.14
C ASP A 532 -12.38 25.66 -12.32
N MET A 533 -13.21 26.43 -11.65
CA MET A 533 -14.66 26.19 -11.67
C MET A 533 -15.31 26.52 -13.02
N SER A 534 -14.59 27.15 -13.93
CA SER A 534 -15.03 27.30 -15.32
C SER A 534 -15.18 25.97 -16.05
N GLU A 535 -14.47 24.91 -15.63
CA GLU A 535 -14.57 23.57 -16.18
C GLU A 535 -15.77 22.79 -15.60
N TYR A 536 -16.38 23.26 -14.51
CA TYR A 536 -17.45 22.61 -13.76
C TYR A 536 -18.76 23.38 -13.78
N MET A 537 -19.04 24.04 -14.90
CA MET A 537 -20.29 24.81 -15.11
C MET A 537 -21.49 23.93 -15.41
N GLU A 538 -21.27 22.73 -15.95
CA GLU A 538 -22.34 21.82 -16.39
C GLU A 538 -22.49 20.64 -15.43
N LYS A 539 -23.74 20.16 -15.26
CA LYS A 539 -24.05 19.09 -14.32
C LYS A 539 -23.22 17.81 -14.55
N HIS A 540 -22.98 17.44 -15.80
CA HIS A 540 -22.22 16.24 -16.11
C HIS A 540 -20.72 16.35 -15.77
N THR A 541 -20.16 17.57 -15.72
CA THR A 541 -18.77 17.78 -15.34
C THR A 541 -18.57 17.67 -13.83
N VAL A 542 -19.61 17.91 -13.02
CA VAL A 542 -19.56 17.74 -11.56
C VAL A 542 -19.27 16.30 -11.16
N SER A 543 -19.78 15.32 -11.93
CA SER A 543 -19.48 13.90 -11.70
C SER A 543 -17.98 13.57 -11.77
N LYS A 544 -17.19 14.37 -12.51
CA LYS A 544 -15.72 14.18 -12.56
C LYS A 544 -15.05 14.47 -11.22
N LEU A 545 -15.67 15.29 -10.33
CA LEU A 545 -15.08 15.59 -9.02
C LEU A 545 -15.12 14.39 -8.06
N ILE A 546 -16.26 13.67 -8.03
CA ILE A 546 -16.51 12.58 -7.07
C ILE A 546 -16.64 11.20 -7.72
N GLY A 547 -16.60 11.15 -9.07
CA GLY A 547 -16.81 9.94 -9.86
C GLY A 547 -18.25 9.81 -10.38
N SER A 548 -18.42 9.06 -11.47
CA SER A 548 -19.72 8.80 -12.08
C SER A 548 -20.51 7.73 -11.32
N PRO A 549 -21.83 7.85 -11.17
CA PRO A 549 -22.66 6.82 -10.57
C PRO A 549 -22.62 5.50 -11.37
N PRO A 550 -22.96 4.35 -10.74
CA PRO A 550 -23.02 3.06 -11.42
C PRO A 550 -23.94 3.11 -12.64
N GLY A 551 -23.47 2.61 -13.78
CA GLY A 551 -24.24 2.56 -15.04
C GLY A 551 -24.03 3.74 -15.98
N TYR A 552 -23.20 4.73 -15.62
CA TYR A 552 -22.82 5.83 -16.51
C TYR A 552 -21.42 5.62 -17.07
N VAL A 553 -21.16 6.17 -18.26
CA VAL A 553 -19.82 6.15 -18.88
C VAL A 553 -18.82 6.84 -17.94
N GLY A 554 -17.67 6.18 -17.67
CA GLY A 554 -16.65 6.68 -16.75
C GLY A 554 -16.84 6.24 -15.28
N TYR A 555 -17.69 5.25 -14.98
CA TYR A 555 -17.83 4.71 -13.61
C TYR A 555 -16.53 4.13 -13.05
N ASP A 556 -15.68 3.52 -13.91
CA ASP A 556 -14.38 2.96 -13.50
C ASP A 556 -13.33 4.04 -13.23
N GLU A 557 -13.58 5.28 -13.67
CA GLU A 557 -12.70 6.41 -13.40
C GLU A 557 -13.02 6.99 -12.01
N ALA A 558 -12.00 7.03 -11.14
CA ALA A 558 -12.11 7.67 -9.83
C ALA A 558 -12.34 9.17 -9.98
N GLY A 559 -13.08 9.79 -9.06
CA GLY A 559 -13.29 11.23 -9.05
C GLY A 559 -11.96 11.99 -8.92
N GLN A 560 -11.77 13.04 -9.70
CA GLN A 560 -10.54 13.83 -9.72
C GLN A 560 -10.19 14.39 -8.33
N LEU A 561 -11.14 15.07 -7.70
CA LEU A 561 -10.94 15.67 -6.38
C LEU A 561 -10.68 14.61 -5.31
N THR A 562 -11.51 13.57 -5.29
CA THR A 562 -11.41 12.50 -4.28
C THR A 562 -10.11 11.73 -4.40
N GLU A 563 -9.66 11.43 -5.62
CA GLU A 563 -8.39 10.73 -5.84
C GLU A 563 -7.17 11.61 -5.52
N MET A 564 -7.20 12.92 -5.88
CA MET A 564 -6.12 13.85 -5.54
C MET A 564 -5.97 14.01 -4.03
N ILE A 565 -7.06 14.15 -3.28
CA ILE A 565 -7.03 14.25 -1.82
C ILE A 565 -6.60 12.94 -1.18
N ARG A 566 -7.03 11.80 -1.69
CA ARG A 566 -6.59 10.49 -1.19
C ARG A 566 -5.08 10.32 -1.32
N ARG A 567 -4.50 10.79 -2.43
CA ARG A 567 -3.05 10.75 -2.67
C ARG A 567 -2.29 11.83 -1.89
N LYS A 568 -2.91 13.00 -1.67
CA LYS A 568 -2.31 14.15 -1.00
C LYS A 568 -3.26 14.71 0.06
N PRO A 569 -3.46 14.03 1.20
CA PRO A 569 -4.40 14.46 2.24
C PRO A 569 -3.99 15.78 2.91
N TYR A 570 -2.71 16.11 2.87
CA TYR A 570 -2.13 17.37 3.34
C TYR A 570 -1.89 18.29 2.15
N SER A 571 -2.90 19.06 1.79
CA SER A 571 -2.86 19.93 0.60
C SER A 571 -3.72 21.17 0.80
N VAL A 572 -3.44 22.18 -0.02
CA VAL A 572 -4.34 23.31 -0.20
C VAL A 572 -5.17 23.07 -1.43
N VAL A 573 -6.48 23.02 -1.29
CA VAL A 573 -7.41 22.86 -2.40
C VAL A 573 -7.97 24.22 -2.77
N LEU A 574 -7.64 24.68 -3.95
CA LEU A 574 -8.09 25.95 -4.50
C LEU A 574 -9.22 25.73 -5.51
N PHE A 575 -10.40 26.21 -5.19
CA PHE A 575 -11.53 26.35 -6.11
C PHE A 575 -11.48 27.76 -6.68
N ASP A 576 -10.97 27.90 -7.91
CA ASP A 576 -10.80 29.20 -8.55
C ASP A 576 -12.10 29.62 -9.26
N GLU A 577 -12.51 30.87 -9.13
CA GLU A 577 -13.73 31.45 -9.73
C GLU A 577 -15.02 30.71 -9.35
N ILE A 578 -15.26 30.56 -8.03
CA ILE A 578 -16.36 29.76 -7.47
C ILE A 578 -17.75 30.20 -7.96
N GLU A 579 -17.91 31.48 -8.37
CA GLU A 579 -19.15 32.02 -8.95
C GLU A 579 -19.55 31.37 -10.26
N LYS A 580 -18.65 30.69 -10.96
CA LYS A 580 -18.91 29.97 -12.21
C LYS A 580 -19.33 28.50 -12.01
N ALA A 581 -19.16 27.98 -10.81
CA ALA A 581 -19.46 26.58 -10.52
C ALA A 581 -20.95 26.25 -10.60
N HIS A 582 -21.25 25.04 -11.08
CA HIS A 582 -22.59 24.51 -11.02
C HIS A 582 -23.10 24.41 -9.56
N PRO A 583 -24.38 24.63 -9.25
CA PRO A 583 -24.93 24.54 -7.88
C PRO A 583 -24.66 23.21 -7.17
N ASP A 584 -24.52 22.11 -7.89
CA ASP A 584 -24.21 20.80 -7.31
C ASP A 584 -22.78 20.74 -6.72
N VAL A 585 -21.83 21.53 -7.21
CA VAL A 585 -20.50 21.69 -6.60
C VAL A 585 -20.62 22.27 -5.19
N MET A 586 -21.54 23.24 -5.00
CA MET A 586 -21.80 23.82 -3.68
C MET A 586 -22.34 22.78 -2.69
N ASN A 587 -23.17 21.85 -3.15
CA ASN A 587 -23.69 20.77 -2.32
C ASN A 587 -22.58 19.80 -1.87
N ILE A 588 -21.63 19.50 -2.77
CA ILE A 588 -20.44 18.69 -2.46
C ILE A 588 -19.56 19.41 -1.41
N LEU A 589 -19.29 20.69 -1.65
CA LEU A 589 -18.49 21.50 -0.73
C LEU A 589 -19.15 21.64 0.65
N LEU A 590 -20.48 21.77 0.72
CA LEU A 590 -21.20 21.77 2.00
C LEU A 590 -20.91 20.52 2.82
N GLN A 591 -20.95 19.35 2.20
CA GLN A 591 -20.63 18.10 2.89
C GLN A 591 -19.17 18.08 3.41
N VAL A 592 -18.22 18.56 2.59
CA VAL A 592 -16.81 18.67 2.98
C VAL A 592 -16.63 19.63 4.17
N LEU A 593 -17.33 20.78 4.15
CA LEU A 593 -17.22 21.82 5.18
C LEU A 593 -17.89 21.41 6.50
N ASP A 594 -18.94 20.57 6.45
CA ASP A 594 -19.66 20.11 7.65
C ASP A 594 -19.05 18.88 8.30
N ASP A 595 -18.85 17.83 7.50
CA ASP A 595 -18.45 16.50 7.97
C ASP A 595 -16.94 16.25 7.83
N GLY A 596 -16.21 17.13 7.13
CA GLY A 596 -14.79 16.95 6.84
C GLY A 596 -14.48 15.78 5.91
N ARG A 597 -15.50 15.14 5.33
CA ARG A 597 -15.35 13.95 4.49
C ARG A 597 -16.43 13.87 3.42
N ILE A 598 -16.12 13.13 2.35
CA ILE A 598 -17.07 12.86 1.27
C ILE A 598 -16.99 11.38 0.87
N THR A 599 -18.13 10.84 0.43
CA THR A 599 -18.16 9.48 -0.13
C THR A 599 -18.12 9.57 -1.66
N ASP A 600 -17.15 8.89 -2.27
CA ASP A 600 -17.04 8.83 -3.73
C ASP A 600 -18.10 7.91 -4.37
N SER A 601 -18.16 7.88 -5.70
CA SER A 601 -19.08 7.01 -6.45
C SER A 601 -18.85 5.52 -6.23
N GLN A 602 -17.68 5.13 -5.75
CA GLN A 602 -17.34 3.74 -5.43
C GLN A 602 -17.66 3.36 -3.97
N GLY A 603 -18.25 4.29 -3.20
CA GLY A 603 -18.61 4.10 -1.80
C GLY A 603 -17.44 4.28 -0.82
N ARG A 604 -16.28 4.78 -1.27
CA ARG A 604 -15.13 5.03 -0.42
C ARG A 604 -15.25 6.41 0.23
N THR A 605 -14.96 6.50 1.51
CA THR A 605 -14.93 7.77 2.24
C THR A 605 -13.56 8.42 2.11
N VAL A 606 -13.54 9.67 1.65
CA VAL A 606 -12.31 10.47 1.51
C VAL A 606 -12.35 11.58 2.55
N ASN A 607 -11.28 11.68 3.35
CA ASN A 607 -11.15 12.62 4.46
C ASN A 607 -10.44 13.91 4.02
N PHE A 608 -11.03 15.07 4.36
CA PHE A 608 -10.52 16.42 4.07
C PHE A 608 -10.02 17.16 5.32
N GLU A 609 -10.07 16.55 6.51
CA GLU A 609 -9.77 17.22 7.78
C GLU A 609 -8.39 17.91 7.81
N ASN A 610 -7.44 17.36 7.07
CA ASN A 610 -6.06 17.87 7.01
C ASN A 610 -5.84 18.85 5.85
N ALA A 611 -6.80 18.99 4.94
CA ALA A 611 -6.73 19.92 3.82
C ALA A 611 -7.12 21.34 4.24
N ILE A 612 -6.67 22.32 3.46
CA ILE A 612 -7.09 23.72 3.56
C ILE A 612 -7.91 24.03 2.32
N ILE A 613 -9.16 24.43 2.49
CA ILE A 613 -10.06 24.75 1.38
C ILE A 613 -10.02 26.25 1.13
N VAL A 614 -9.68 26.66 -0.07
CA VAL A 614 -9.70 28.06 -0.50
C VAL A 614 -10.57 28.20 -1.72
N MET A 615 -11.52 29.11 -1.67
CA MET A 615 -12.40 29.47 -2.78
C MET A 615 -12.09 30.91 -3.18
N THR A 616 -11.83 31.18 -4.46
CA THR A 616 -11.63 32.55 -4.93
C THR A 616 -12.86 33.05 -5.69
N THR A 617 -13.14 34.33 -5.59
CA THR A 617 -14.19 34.99 -6.35
C THR A 617 -13.80 36.42 -6.72
N ASN A 618 -14.34 36.88 -7.84
CA ASN A 618 -14.26 38.29 -8.27
C ASN A 618 -15.54 39.04 -7.94
N ALA A 619 -16.53 38.40 -7.33
CA ALA A 619 -17.81 39.04 -6.98
C ALA A 619 -17.63 40.23 -6.01
N GLY A 620 -18.36 41.28 -6.24
CA GLY A 620 -18.28 42.51 -5.44
C GLY A 620 -17.17 43.50 -5.83
N SER A 621 -16.32 43.13 -6.83
CA SER A 621 -15.28 44.03 -7.36
C SER A 621 -15.75 44.96 -8.47
N GLU A 622 -16.90 44.69 -9.10
CA GLU A 622 -17.51 45.51 -10.15
C GLU A 622 -18.38 46.60 -9.53
N GLY A 623 -17.87 47.78 -9.42
CA GLY A 623 -18.64 48.95 -9.01
C GLY A 623 -17.80 50.01 -8.33
N GLY A 624 -17.57 51.12 -9.07
CA GLY A 624 -16.86 52.27 -8.55
C GLY A 624 -17.49 52.78 -7.25
N VAL A 625 -16.65 53.42 -6.44
CA VAL A 625 -17.03 54.10 -5.21
C VAL A 625 -18.02 55.22 -5.55
N SER A 626 -19.31 54.91 -5.55
CA SER A 626 -20.37 55.88 -5.66
C SER A 626 -21.22 55.83 -4.39
N GLY A 627 -20.94 56.72 -3.48
CA GLY A 627 -21.76 56.91 -2.29
C GLY A 627 -21.08 57.76 -1.23
N MET A 628 -21.24 59.07 -1.31
CA MET A 628 -21.02 59.95 -0.18
C MET A 628 -21.93 59.57 0.99
N GLY A 629 -21.38 58.80 1.93
CA GLY A 629 -22.00 58.51 3.22
C GLY A 629 -21.01 58.91 4.33
N PHE A 630 -21.31 59.93 5.07
CA PHE A 630 -20.55 60.37 6.22
C PHE A 630 -20.47 59.26 7.29
N GLY A 631 -19.22 58.82 7.64
CA GLY A 631 -18.93 58.13 8.89
C GLY A 631 -18.65 56.60 8.86
N ARG A 632 -18.50 55.94 7.68
CA ARG A 632 -18.04 54.54 7.59
C ARG A 632 -16.66 54.45 6.92
N THR A 633 -15.78 53.59 7.41
CA THR A 633 -14.48 53.33 6.76
C THR A 633 -14.69 52.68 5.40
N ASP A 634 -13.85 52.97 4.42
CA ASP A 634 -13.90 52.38 3.07
C ASP A 634 -13.87 50.84 3.11
N THR A 635 -13.18 50.26 4.08
CA THR A 635 -13.10 48.83 4.30
C THR A 635 -14.44 48.17 4.72
N ASP A 636 -15.27 48.85 5.52
CA ASP A 636 -16.57 48.30 5.92
C ASP A 636 -17.59 48.29 4.79
N GLN A 637 -17.51 49.31 3.91
CA GLN A 637 -18.38 49.38 2.73
C GLN A 637 -18.03 48.30 1.71
N VAL A 638 -16.75 48.03 1.52
CA VAL A 638 -16.29 46.95 0.62
C VAL A 638 -16.73 45.60 1.15
N LYS A 639 -16.61 45.34 2.44
CA LYS A 639 -17.09 44.08 3.08
C LYS A 639 -18.59 43.89 2.89
N GLU A 640 -19.41 44.95 3.13
CA GLU A 640 -20.85 44.85 2.98
C GLU A 640 -21.30 44.62 1.52
N LYS A 641 -20.64 45.26 0.56
CA LYS A 641 -20.86 45.02 -0.88
C LYS A 641 -20.49 43.61 -1.29
N THR A 642 -19.33 43.13 -0.82
CA THR A 642 -18.84 41.76 -1.06
C THR A 642 -19.82 40.73 -0.49
N MET A 643 -20.31 40.93 0.74
CA MET A 643 -21.29 40.04 1.36
C MET A 643 -22.61 39.98 0.58
N LYS A 644 -23.12 41.14 0.10
CA LYS A 644 -24.30 41.15 -0.75
C LYS A 644 -24.09 40.44 -2.09
N ALA A 645 -22.91 40.62 -2.69
CA ALA A 645 -22.57 39.94 -3.93
C ALA A 645 -22.43 38.41 -3.71
N LEU A 646 -21.81 37.96 -2.60
CA LEU A 646 -21.75 36.55 -2.25
C LEU A 646 -23.13 35.93 -2.02
N GLN A 647 -24.04 36.66 -1.36
CA GLN A 647 -25.40 36.20 -1.11
C GLN A 647 -26.26 36.06 -2.39
N SER A 648 -25.80 36.64 -3.52
CA SER A 648 -26.55 36.50 -4.80
C SER A 648 -26.38 35.12 -5.45
N PHE A 649 -25.29 34.39 -5.16
CA PHE A 649 -24.99 33.07 -5.73
C PHE A 649 -24.69 31.98 -4.69
N LEU A 650 -24.30 32.34 -3.46
CA LEU A 650 -24.10 31.39 -2.36
C LEU A 650 -25.26 31.42 -1.37
N ARG A 651 -25.74 30.25 -0.99
CA ARG A 651 -26.80 30.14 0.03
C ARG A 651 -26.30 30.60 1.38
N PRO A 652 -27.12 31.20 2.25
CA PRO A 652 -26.73 31.61 3.61
C PRO A 652 -26.15 30.48 4.44
N GLU A 653 -26.65 29.25 4.24
CA GLU A 653 -26.14 28.04 4.88
C GLU A 653 -24.68 27.81 4.55
N PHE A 654 -24.28 27.96 3.28
CA PHE A 654 -22.89 27.80 2.83
C PHE A 654 -21.99 28.85 3.47
N LEU A 655 -22.38 30.10 3.47
CA LEU A 655 -21.61 31.21 4.05
C LEU A 655 -21.36 31.02 5.54
N ASN A 656 -22.30 30.43 6.28
CA ASN A 656 -22.20 30.15 7.71
C ASN A 656 -21.24 28.96 8.03
N ARG A 657 -20.87 28.16 7.04
CA ARG A 657 -19.95 27.02 7.21
C ARG A 657 -18.49 27.37 6.93
N VAL A 658 -18.26 28.44 6.19
CA VAL A 658 -16.92 28.93 5.90
C VAL A 658 -16.33 29.61 7.13
N ASP A 659 -15.06 29.30 7.45
CA ASP A 659 -14.41 29.82 8.64
C ASP A 659 -14.10 31.31 8.55
N GLU A 660 -13.63 31.79 7.40
CA GLU A 660 -13.31 33.21 7.20
C GLU A 660 -13.60 33.64 5.74
N ILE A 661 -14.24 34.82 5.61
CA ILE A 661 -14.43 35.49 4.31
C ILE A 661 -13.49 36.69 4.30
N ILE A 662 -12.51 36.65 3.41
CA ILE A 662 -11.41 37.60 3.36
C ILE A 662 -11.51 38.45 2.10
N THR A 663 -11.63 39.78 2.30
CA THR A 663 -11.68 40.73 1.21
C THR A 663 -10.28 41.26 0.89
N PHE A 664 -9.89 41.22 -0.38
CA PHE A 664 -8.64 41.75 -0.88
C PHE A 664 -8.83 43.18 -1.37
N ASN A 665 -7.96 44.05 -0.94
CA ASN A 665 -7.98 45.45 -1.31
C ASN A 665 -7.34 45.69 -2.68
N HIS A 666 -7.69 46.84 -3.32
CA HIS A 666 -6.96 47.31 -4.48
C HIS A 666 -5.51 47.65 -4.08
N LEU A 667 -4.59 47.33 -4.97
CA LEU A 667 -3.17 47.63 -4.76
C LEU A 667 -2.88 49.11 -5.01
N THR A 668 -2.15 49.73 -4.12
CA THR A 668 -1.62 51.12 -4.28
C THR A 668 -0.37 51.12 -5.16
N LYS A 669 0.05 52.31 -5.59
CA LYS A 669 1.30 52.43 -6.36
C LYS A 669 2.55 52.01 -5.54
N GLU A 670 2.51 52.22 -4.23
CA GLU A 670 3.56 51.78 -3.30
C GLU A 670 3.62 50.25 -3.20
N ASP A 671 2.46 49.61 -3.18
CA ASP A 671 2.38 48.13 -3.21
C ASP A 671 2.95 47.57 -4.53
N PHE A 672 2.69 48.23 -5.65
CA PHE A 672 3.29 47.84 -6.94
C PHE A 672 4.82 47.94 -6.95
N LEU A 673 5.40 48.92 -6.27
CA LEU A 673 6.87 49.01 -6.12
C LEU A 673 7.42 47.80 -5.32
N GLY A 674 6.77 47.45 -4.22
CA GLY A 674 7.16 46.27 -3.45
C GLY A 674 7.01 44.97 -4.25
N ILE A 675 5.93 44.82 -5.03
CA ILE A 675 5.73 43.65 -5.89
C ILE A 675 6.77 43.57 -7.00
N ALA A 676 7.14 44.75 -7.58
CA ALA A 676 8.17 44.82 -8.59
C ALA A 676 9.54 44.35 -8.04
N ASP A 677 9.88 44.73 -6.80
CA ASP A 677 11.10 44.28 -6.14
C ASP A 677 11.13 42.74 -5.97
N ILE A 678 10.05 42.16 -5.55
CA ILE A 678 9.94 40.68 -5.42
C ILE A 678 10.15 40.01 -6.78
N MET A 679 9.45 40.46 -7.82
CA MET A 679 9.54 39.87 -9.16
C MET A 679 10.94 40.05 -9.79
N LEU A 680 11.58 41.19 -9.57
CA LEU A 680 12.94 41.44 -10.05
C LEU A 680 13.98 40.60 -9.29
N GLU A 681 13.74 40.33 -8.00
CA GLU A 681 14.59 39.47 -7.20
C GLU A 681 14.43 37.98 -7.60
N GLU A 682 13.21 37.54 -7.97
CA GLU A 682 12.95 36.21 -8.56
C GLU A 682 13.73 36.06 -9.89
N LEU A 683 13.68 37.09 -10.75
CA LEU A 683 14.44 37.12 -12.01
C LEU A 683 15.95 37.06 -11.74
N ARG A 684 16.44 37.83 -10.77
CA ARG A 684 17.85 37.80 -10.35
C ARG A 684 18.29 36.42 -9.90
N SER A 685 17.50 35.78 -9.05
CA SER A 685 17.75 34.42 -8.55
C SER A 685 17.77 33.40 -9.67
N SER A 686 16.86 33.51 -10.63
CA SER A 686 16.78 32.63 -11.81
C SER A 686 18.02 32.76 -12.69
N LEU A 687 18.52 34.01 -12.90
CA LEU A 687 19.74 34.29 -13.68
C LEU A 687 20.99 33.82 -12.91
N GLN A 688 21.06 34.01 -11.58
CA GLN A 688 22.14 33.51 -10.75
C GLN A 688 22.31 32.00 -10.83
N ASN A 689 21.22 31.25 -10.87
CA ASN A 689 21.23 29.78 -11.05
C ASN A 689 21.86 29.38 -12.40
N ARG A 690 21.91 30.27 -13.37
CA ARG A 690 22.58 30.12 -14.67
C ARG A 690 23.99 30.70 -14.70
N GLY A 691 24.50 31.20 -13.56
CA GLY A 691 25.82 31.80 -13.45
C GLY A 691 25.91 33.29 -13.91
N LEU A 692 24.76 33.94 -14.10
CA LEU A 692 24.67 35.32 -14.54
C LEU A 692 24.33 36.25 -13.39
N THR A 693 25.05 37.36 -13.23
CA THR A 693 24.69 38.41 -12.27
C THR A 693 23.72 39.40 -12.91
N PHE A 694 22.63 39.73 -12.20
CA PHE A 694 21.65 40.71 -12.66
C PHE A 694 21.50 41.85 -11.67
N THR A 695 21.54 43.08 -12.17
CA THR A 695 21.39 44.33 -11.38
C THR A 695 20.50 45.31 -12.12
N TRP A 696 19.75 46.12 -11.38
CA TRP A 696 18.87 47.16 -11.93
C TRP A 696 18.97 48.45 -11.13
N THR A 697 18.55 49.57 -11.76
CA THR A 697 18.48 50.88 -11.11
C THR A 697 17.06 51.14 -10.61
N ASP A 698 16.92 52.01 -9.62
CA ASP A 698 15.62 52.40 -9.06
C ASP A 698 14.69 53.04 -10.13
N GLN A 699 15.28 53.71 -11.13
CA GLN A 699 14.56 54.29 -12.26
C GLN A 699 13.91 53.22 -13.15
N VAL A 700 14.54 52.07 -13.34
CA VAL A 700 13.95 50.93 -14.06
C VAL A 700 12.76 50.42 -13.31
N ARG A 701 12.87 50.22 -12.00
CA ARG A 701 11.74 49.78 -11.15
C ARG A 701 10.55 50.76 -11.24
N GLN A 702 10.79 52.05 -11.10
CA GLN A 702 9.75 53.08 -11.22
C GLN A 702 9.11 53.11 -12.60
N HIS A 703 9.88 53.00 -13.66
CA HIS A 703 9.39 52.97 -15.03
C HIS A 703 8.45 51.74 -15.27
N LEU A 704 8.86 50.55 -14.81
CA LEU A 704 8.05 49.35 -14.92
C LEU A 704 6.72 49.51 -14.20
N VAL A 705 6.73 50.09 -13.01
CA VAL A 705 5.50 50.31 -12.22
C VAL A 705 4.64 51.38 -12.91
N ASP A 706 5.18 52.50 -13.37
CA ASP A 706 4.42 53.58 -14.02
C ASP A 706 3.75 53.11 -15.30
N LYS A 707 4.41 52.24 -16.05
CA LYS A 707 3.87 51.65 -17.29
C LYS A 707 2.82 50.54 -17.02
N ALA A 708 2.98 49.82 -15.93
CA ALA A 708 2.14 48.66 -15.59
C ALA A 708 0.96 49.01 -14.67
N TYR A 709 1.01 50.13 -13.95
CA TYR A 709 0.01 50.46 -12.95
C TYR A 709 -1.40 50.54 -13.54
N SER A 710 -2.26 49.68 -13.06
CA SER A 710 -3.66 49.63 -13.44
C SER A 710 -4.52 49.13 -12.28
N VAL A 711 -5.48 49.91 -11.88
CA VAL A 711 -6.43 49.51 -10.82
C VAL A 711 -7.31 48.34 -11.28
N VAL A 712 -7.54 48.18 -12.58
CA VAL A 712 -8.40 47.17 -13.16
C VAL A 712 -7.70 45.79 -13.28
N TYR A 713 -6.44 45.78 -13.75
CA TYR A 713 -5.73 44.54 -14.06
C TYR A 713 -4.77 44.10 -12.96
N GLY A 714 -4.53 44.93 -11.95
CA GLY A 714 -3.63 44.64 -10.83
C GLY A 714 -2.23 44.21 -11.26
N ALA A 715 -1.58 43.42 -10.43
CA ALA A 715 -0.18 42.98 -10.64
C ALA A 715 0.04 42.04 -11.84
N ARG A 716 -1.02 41.52 -12.49
CA ARG A 716 -0.86 40.73 -13.73
C ARG A 716 -0.25 41.53 -14.86
N ASN A 717 -0.58 42.84 -14.93
CA ASN A 717 0.00 43.73 -15.96
C ASN A 717 1.47 43.98 -15.68
N LEU A 718 1.89 44.10 -14.41
CA LEU A 718 3.29 44.30 -14.05
C LEU A 718 4.15 43.10 -14.50
N ARG A 719 3.69 41.88 -14.28
CA ARG A 719 4.40 40.67 -14.72
C ARG A 719 4.58 40.63 -16.24
N ARG A 720 3.53 40.98 -17.00
CA ARG A 720 3.63 41.07 -18.46
C ARG A 720 4.60 42.17 -18.92
N THR A 721 4.64 43.30 -18.20
CA THR A 721 5.54 44.38 -18.51
C THR A 721 6.99 43.97 -18.22
N ILE A 722 7.27 43.35 -17.08
CA ILE A 722 8.61 42.83 -16.75
C ILE A 722 9.04 41.78 -17.79
N GLN A 723 8.17 40.87 -18.17
CA GLN A 723 8.47 39.88 -19.21
C GLN A 723 8.90 40.56 -20.52
N LYS A 724 8.09 41.48 -21.01
CA LYS A 724 8.33 42.14 -22.29
C LYS A 724 9.53 43.08 -22.28
N GLU A 725 9.76 43.80 -21.18
CA GLU A 725 10.75 44.85 -21.11
C GLU A 725 12.12 44.38 -20.58
N LEU A 726 12.15 43.24 -19.87
CA LEU A 726 13.35 42.67 -19.28
C LEU A 726 13.60 41.23 -19.70
N GLU A 727 12.65 40.28 -19.47
CA GLU A 727 12.91 38.85 -19.70
C GLU A 727 13.16 38.54 -21.19
N ASP A 728 12.35 39.11 -22.11
CA ASP A 728 12.52 38.91 -23.55
C ASP A 728 13.85 39.49 -24.04
N PRO A 729 14.21 40.77 -23.77
CA PRO A 729 15.50 41.32 -24.19
C PRO A 729 16.73 40.67 -23.51
N ILE A 730 16.60 40.24 -22.23
CA ILE A 730 17.66 39.48 -21.56
C ILE A 730 17.86 38.14 -22.27
N SER A 731 16.79 37.48 -22.65
CA SER A 731 16.84 36.19 -23.35
C SER A 731 17.51 36.32 -24.71
N GLU A 732 17.19 37.39 -25.47
CA GLU A 732 17.86 37.71 -26.74
C GLU A 732 19.35 37.96 -26.52
N ALA A 733 19.72 38.79 -25.53
CA ALA A 733 21.12 39.08 -25.23
C ALA A 733 21.90 37.80 -24.81
N VAL A 734 21.29 36.88 -24.08
CA VAL A 734 21.91 35.59 -23.71
C VAL A 734 22.09 34.70 -24.94
N ILE A 735 21.13 34.69 -25.88
CA ILE A 735 21.23 33.90 -27.12
C ILE A 735 22.32 34.47 -28.05
N ASP A 736 22.33 35.78 -28.22
CA ASP A 736 23.33 36.48 -29.10
C ASP A 736 24.76 36.35 -28.57
N SER A 737 24.92 36.15 -27.27
CA SER A 737 26.24 35.98 -26.63
C SER A 737 26.74 34.53 -26.57
N PHE A 738 26.12 33.59 -27.33
CA PHE A 738 26.51 32.18 -27.32
C PHE A 738 27.99 31.95 -27.68
N GLU A 739 28.57 32.82 -28.55
CA GLU A 739 30.01 32.77 -28.93
C GLU A 739 30.91 33.47 -27.90
N LYS A 740 30.38 34.40 -27.08
CA LYS A 740 31.11 35.14 -26.06
C LYS A 740 30.35 35.03 -24.73
N PRO A 741 30.83 34.22 -23.77
CA PRO A 741 30.13 34.03 -22.50
C PRO A 741 30.01 35.35 -21.74
N ILE A 742 28.82 35.65 -21.25
CA ILE A 742 28.52 36.81 -20.41
C ILE A 742 28.60 36.46 -18.94
N SER A 743 29.10 37.38 -18.12
CA SER A 743 29.19 37.24 -16.66
C SER A 743 28.05 37.96 -15.93
N GLY A 744 27.43 38.96 -16.57
CA GLY A 744 26.35 39.69 -15.94
C GLY A 744 25.62 40.66 -16.86
N ILE A 745 24.45 41.09 -16.43
CA ILE A 745 23.58 42.04 -17.12
C ILE A 745 23.16 43.12 -16.13
N SER A 746 23.25 44.39 -16.54
CA SER A 746 22.71 45.50 -15.76
C SER A 746 21.65 46.27 -16.55
N ALA A 747 20.50 46.51 -15.95
CA ALA A 747 19.41 47.28 -16.54
C ALA A 747 19.45 48.74 -16.03
N ARG A 748 19.48 49.69 -16.96
CA ARG A 748 19.42 51.14 -16.68
C ARG A 748 18.41 51.85 -17.57
N MET A 749 18.02 53.06 -17.18
CA MET A 749 17.17 53.90 -18.00
C MET A 749 18.02 54.87 -18.85
N GLU A 750 17.73 54.91 -20.16
CA GLU A 750 18.31 55.88 -21.08
C GLU A 750 17.23 56.32 -22.08
N ASP A 751 17.06 57.59 -22.27
CA ASP A 751 16.08 58.23 -23.19
C ASP A 751 14.62 57.67 -23.05
N GLY A 752 14.22 57.30 -21.83
CA GLY A 752 12.85 56.80 -21.56
C GLY A 752 12.64 55.32 -21.90
N ALA A 753 13.69 54.57 -22.27
CA ALA A 753 13.65 53.11 -22.50
C ALA A 753 14.64 52.39 -21.56
N ILE A 754 14.40 51.11 -21.32
CA ILE A 754 15.31 50.24 -20.55
C ILE A 754 16.44 49.81 -21.50
N LEU A 755 17.67 50.12 -21.14
CA LEU A 755 18.87 49.64 -21.80
C LEU A 755 19.51 48.54 -20.96
N LEU A 756 19.94 47.47 -21.62
CA LEU A 756 20.65 46.35 -21.00
C LEU A 756 22.15 46.47 -21.31
N ASP A 757 22.95 46.64 -20.30
CA ASP A 757 24.40 46.59 -20.40
C ASP A 757 24.88 45.17 -20.10
N VAL A 758 25.44 44.52 -21.09
CA VAL A 758 25.96 43.14 -21.00
C VAL A 758 27.44 43.19 -20.66
N ARG A 759 27.86 42.48 -19.62
CA ARG A 759 29.28 42.34 -19.25
C ARG A 759 29.80 41.01 -19.78
N GLU A 760 30.82 41.07 -20.61
CA GLU A 760 31.55 39.88 -21.05
C GLU A 760 32.26 39.21 -19.85
N ALA A 761 32.43 37.88 -19.87
CA ALA A 761 33.02 37.09 -18.78
C ALA A 761 34.55 37.31 -18.68
#